data_a63b7675900e389ca13c99e5f210f84a
#
_entry.id   a63b7675900e389ca13c99e5f210f84a
#
_cell.length_a   1.000
_cell.length_b   1.000
_cell.length_c   1.000
_cell.angle_alpha   90.00
_cell.angle_beta   90.00
_cell.angle_gamma   90.00
#
_symmetry.space_group_name_H-M   'P 1'
#
loop_
_entity.id
_entity.type
_entity.pdbx_description
1 polymer ?
#
loop_
_entity_poly.entity_id
_entity_poly.type
_entity_poly.pdbx_seq_one_letter_code
_entity_poly.pdbx_strand_id
1 'polypeptide(L)'
;MVCTSSMLQAQVSLGQPDSLDLDYNTPKEYEIKSVEVTGIHYLDKNALKVLSGLTPGDKIRLPGEAIGKAIENLWKQGLLSDIKVAIKNVQGNLISLELQLTERPQLSRYSFKGVTKGEAEKLREKILIVRGQIITDNLLQTTSYKIKEYFISKSYLNCNVTFDVSSDSSEQNKQALVIKVDKGAKTKINKITFTGNKAFSENKLKKLMKETKEKHIYHLFKTSKYIDENFEKDKEKIIAKYLEKGYRDARIISDSVYKFDKNTVNLDINISEGNVYYIRNIEWLGNTKHSSKELALILGISKGDVYNQKQLESGLTQSQSGRDIQSLYNDEGYLFFQITPAEVKIENDSVDLEMRIYEGKQATINRVIVKGNTKTNDRVIMRELRTKPGQLFSRTDIIRTQQEIAALGYFNAEAMRIVPKPNPTDGTVDLEYTVEEKPSDQLELSGGYGGGRLVGTLGVSFNNFSARNMFNKEAWRPLPSGDGQRLSLRAQTSGVAYQSYSASFTEPYLGGRKPNSFTTSIYYSVQNPSGYKRNDPRRSSIAILGTSVGLGKRLKFPDDFFQIYYEVAYQRYFVTNYGSAFLFNNGTANAVSFTTNLSRNSIDAPVVQYPRRGSQVSLSLEATPPFSKFNDRNYTDLPDNEKYKWIEYHKWKFNSSYFTKLTGNLVLNARVNFGFLGYYSKQIGAAPFERFYLGGDGLSNFSLDGREIIALRGYENNSLTPYVGANQVGGTVYNKFTLELRYPVSLNPQAMVYGLAFLEAGNSTIGVSTWSPFDNYKSAGVGVRIFLPMFGLLGLDWGYGFDKVPNQPNANGSNFHFTIGQQFGN
;
A
#
# COMPACT_ATOMS: atom_id res chain seq x y z
N MET A 1 12.91 28.71 42.96
CA MET A 1 13.85 27.66 42.67
C MET A 1 14.89 27.67 43.81
N VAL A 2 14.67 26.84 44.81
CA VAL A 2 15.64 26.71 45.92
C VAL A 2 16.09 25.27 45.90
N CYS A 3 17.37 25.05 45.50
CA CYS A 3 18.03 23.76 45.67
C CYS A 3 18.36 23.61 47.15
N THR A 4 17.57 22.79 47.84
CA THR A 4 18.01 22.28 49.18
C THR A 4 18.89 21.08 48.92
N SER A 5 20.19 21.31 49.09
CA SER A 5 21.17 20.23 49.22
C SER A 5 20.92 19.54 50.57
N SER A 6 20.30 18.36 50.52
CA SER A 6 20.24 17.47 51.67
C SER A 6 21.64 16.94 51.94
N MET A 7 22.29 17.47 52.98
CA MET A 7 23.49 16.87 53.53
C MET A 7 23.16 15.47 54.05
N LEU A 8 23.81 14.47 53.46
CA LEU A 8 23.80 13.10 53.96
C LEU A 8 24.56 13.09 55.30
N GLN A 9 23.83 12.91 56.38
CA GLN A 9 24.45 12.58 57.68
C GLN A 9 24.68 11.06 57.75
N ALA A 10 25.92 10.65 57.59
CA ALA A 10 26.32 9.29 57.94
C ALA A 10 26.37 9.19 59.50
N GLN A 11 25.43 8.43 60.07
CA GLN A 11 25.48 8.11 61.52
C GLN A 11 26.39 6.90 61.79
N VAL A 12 27.42 7.08 62.54
CA VAL A 12 28.19 5.98 63.15
C VAL A 12 27.40 5.57 64.39
N SER A 13 26.78 4.39 64.38
CA SER A 13 26.10 3.81 65.57
C SER A 13 27.08 2.92 66.30
N LEU A 14 27.40 3.30 67.54
CA LEU A 14 28.20 2.52 68.48
C LEU A 14 27.27 1.52 69.19
N GLY A 15 27.44 0.21 68.96
CA GLY A 15 26.85 -0.82 69.80
C GLY A 15 27.69 -1.02 71.11
N GLN A 16 27.09 -0.86 72.27
CA GLN A 16 27.67 -1.07 73.55
C GLN A 16 28.08 -2.52 73.79
N PRO A 17 29.18 -2.87 74.49
CA PRO A 17 29.77 -2.19 75.60
C PRO A 17 31.26 -1.92 75.44
N ASP A 18 31.69 -0.88 76.04
CA ASP A 18 32.93 -0.10 76.18
C ASP A 18 32.97 1.07 75.19
N SER A 19 32.54 2.22 75.70
CA SER A 19 32.60 3.48 75.01
C SER A 19 33.99 3.80 74.51
N LEU A 20 34.23 3.53 73.19
CA LEU A 20 35.41 4.08 72.57
C LEU A 20 35.20 5.58 72.49
N ASP A 21 35.91 6.33 73.33
CA ASP A 21 35.93 7.77 73.22
C ASP A 21 36.73 8.15 71.97
N LEU A 22 36.01 8.34 70.82
CA LEU A 22 36.63 8.74 69.55
C LEU A 22 36.85 10.23 69.52
N ASP A 23 38.01 10.64 70.03
CA ASP A 23 38.47 12.01 69.97
C ASP A 23 38.91 12.37 68.53
N TYR A 24 38.15 13.24 67.87
CA TYR A 24 38.46 13.72 66.53
C TYR A 24 39.75 14.52 66.43
N ASN A 25 40.29 15.00 67.55
CA ASN A 25 41.55 15.75 67.58
C ASN A 25 42.80 14.85 67.66
N THR A 26 42.60 13.60 68.06
CA THR A 26 43.68 12.64 68.21
C THR A 26 43.38 11.28 67.62
N PRO A 27 43.34 11.15 66.27
CA PRO A 27 43.02 9.90 65.61
C PRO A 27 44.00 8.81 65.95
N LYS A 28 43.52 7.65 66.39
CA LYS A 28 44.35 6.46 66.72
C LYS A 28 44.37 5.52 65.54
N GLU A 29 45.51 4.86 65.34
CA GLU A 29 45.73 3.86 64.33
C GLU A 29 45.31 2.48 64.84
N TYR A 30 44.45 1.78 64.05
CA TYR A 30 43.98 0.43 64.35
C TYR A 30 44.23 -0.45 63.13
N GLU A 31 44.45 -1.75 63.34
CA GLU A 31 44.52 -2.77 62.29
C GLU A 31 43.18 -3.53 62.24
N ILE A 32 42.66 -3.73 61.06
CA ILE A 32 41.39 -4.42 60.87
C ILE A 32 41.60 -5.92 61.11
N LYS A 33 40.99 -6.47 62.13
CA LYS A 33 41.00 -7.90 62.47
C LYS A 33 40.00 -8.65 61.55
N SER A 34 38.75 -8.12 61.37
CA SER A 34 37.70 -8.70 60.54
C SER A 34 36.72 -7.64 60.12
N VAL A 35 36.16 -7.87 58.98
CA VAL A 35 34.99 -7.10 58.43
C VAL A 35 33.84 -8.06 58.26
N GLU A 36 32.73 -7.83 58.93
CA GLU A 36 31.49 -8.60 58.79
C GLU A 36 30.43 -7.76 58.05
N VAL A 37 29.65 -8.41 57.18
CA VAL A 37 28.57 -7.76 56.46
C VAL A 37 27.26 -8.36 56.93
N THR A 38 26.37 -7.49 57.43
CA THR A 38 25.04 -7.85 57.93
C THR A 38 23.95 -7.06 57.22
N GLY A 39 22.72 -7.53 57.33
CA GLY A 39 21.54 -6.84 56.76
C GLY A 39 21.30 -7.11 55.28
N ILE A 40 22.05 -8.00 54.61
CA ILE A 40 21.92 -8.36 53.21
C ILE A 40 21.46 -9.80 53.03
N HIS A 41 20.58 -10.01 52.08
CA HIS A 41 19.95 -11.31 51.76
C HIS A 41 20.26 -11.79 50.34
N TYR A 42 20.42 -10.89 49.38
CA TYR A 42 20.50 -11.22 47.95
C TYR A 42 21.82 -10.82 47.29
N LEU A 43 22.55 -9.87 47.87
CA LEU A 43 23.87 -9.44 47.36
C LEU A 43 24.98 -10.30 47.97
N ASP A 44 26.05 -10.50 47.22
CA ASP A 44 27.21 -11.25 47.68
C ASP A 44 27.98 -10.45 48.74
N LYS A 45 27.98 -10.97 49.96
CA LYS A 45 28.68 -10.39 51.14
C LYS A 45 30.17 -10.21 50.90
N ASN A 46 30.80 -11.15 50.19
CA ASN A 46 32.25 -11.09 49.97
C ASN A 46 32.60 -10.04 48.91
N ALA A 47 31.79 -9.95 47.85
CA ALA A 47 31.95 -8.89 46.85
C ALA A 47 31.81 -7.49 47.47
N LEU A 48 30.86 -7.28 48.38
CA LEU A 48 30.67 -6.00 49.07
C LEU A 48 31.78 -5.69 50.05
N LYS A 49 32.39 -6.68 50.71
CA LYS A 49 33.58 -6.49 51.51
C LYS A 49 34.74 -5.95 50.67
N VAL A 50 35.00 -6.59 49.52
CA VAL A 50 36.05 -6.15 48.59
C VAL A 50 35.76 -4.74 48.05
N LEU A 51 34.52 -4.47 47.65
CA LEU A 51 34.13 -3.14 47.18
C LEU A 51 34.21 -2.04 48.20
N SER A 52 34.03 -2.35 49.49
CA SER A 52 34.23 -1.38 50.57
C SER A 52 35.67 -0.88 50.65
N GLY A 53 36.66 -1.67 50.23
CA GLY A 53 38.07 -1.38 50.34
C GLY A 53 38.61 -1.57 51.78
N LEU A 54 37.79 -2.20 52.68
CA LEU A 54 38.26 -2.52 54.07
C LEU A 54 38.63 -4.00 54.10
N THR A 55 39.93 -4.30 54.20
CA THR A 55 40.40 -5.69 54.21
C THR A 55 41.03 -6.01 55.54
N PRO A 56 40.89 -7.24 56.06
CA PRO A 56 41.64 -7.66 57.30
C PRO A 56 43.14 -7.53 57.08
N GLY A 57 43.83 -6.91 58.04
CA GLY A 57 45.25 -6.58 58.01
C GLY A 57 45.55 -5.14 57.58
N ASP A 58 44.55 -4.38 57.07
CA ASP A 58 44.75 -2.98 56.73
C ASP A 58 44.81 -2.11 58.02
N LYS A 59 45.74 -1.11 58.04
CA LYS A 59 45.79 -0.11 59.07
C LYS A 59 44.96 1.09 58.73
N ILE A 60 44.01 1.41 59.59
CA ILE A 60 43.09 2.55 59.42
C ILE A 60 43.22 3.49 60.65
N ARG A 61 43.03 4.78 60.41
CA ARG A 61 42.92 5.78 61.51
C ARG A 61 41.45 6.03 61.81
N LEU A 62 41.08 5.96 63.05
CA LEU A 62 39.72 6.26 63.50
C LEU A 62 39.79 7.39 64.57
N PRO A 63 38.94 8.41 64.38
CA PRO A 63 38.20 8.84 63.19
C PRO A 63 39.13 9.16 62.01
N GLY A 64 38.70 8.85 60.76
CA GLY A 64 39.48 9.11 59.56
C GLY A 64 38.73 8.80 58.26
N GLU A 65 39.45 9.12 57.17
CA GLU A 65 38.82 9.04 55.81
C GLU A 65 38.49 7.63 55.35
N ALA A 66 39.11 6.59 55.91
CA ALA A 66 38.98 5.21 55.42
C ALA A 66 37.52 4.71 55.44
N ILE A 67 36.84 5.03 56.55
CA ILE A 67 35.40 4.66 56.69
C ILE A 67 34.54 5.46 55.71
N GLY A 68 34.83 6.77 55.56
CA GLY A 68 34.10 7.60 54.54
C GLY A 68 34.27 7.09 53.15
N LYS A 69 35.50 6.72 52.75
CA LYS A 69 35.80 6.12 51.45
C LYS A 69 35.09 4.77 51.24
N ALA A 70 35.03 3.94 52.27
CA ALA A 70 34.36 2.66 52.24
C ALA A 70 32.83 2.84 51.98
N ILE A 71 32.22 3.78 52.71
CA ILE A 71 30.82 4.15 52.52
C ILE A 71 30.61 4.70 51.11
N GLU A 72 31.46 5.58 50.64
CA GLU A 72 31.37 6.17 49.29
C GLU A 72 31.50 5.11 48.20
N ASN A 73 32.45 4.19 48.33
CA ASN A 73 32.68 3.10 47.38
C ASN A 73 31.45 2.19 47.26
N LEU A 74 30.85 1.82 48.37
CA LEU A 74 29.64 1.01 48.44
C LEU A 74 28.43 1.78 47.89
N TRP A 75 28.34 3.08 48.20
CA TRP A 75 27.25 3.93 47.73
C TRP A 75 27.27 4.15 46.23
N LYS A 76 28.47 4.27 45.63
CA LYS A 76 28.67 4.40 44.18
C LYS A 76 28.10 3.22 43.39
N GLN A 77 27.97 2.04 44.00
CA GLN A 77 27.37 0.89 43.35
C GLN A 77 25.84 1.05 43.09
N GLY A 78 25.19 1.96 43.82
CA GLY A 78 23.76 2.21 43.68
C GLY A 78 22.84 1.07 44.18
N LEU A 79 23.39 0.00 44.75
CA LEU A 79 22.68 -1.21 45.16
C LEU A 79 22.09 -1.14 46.58
N LEU A 80 22.54 -0.19 47.35
CA LEU A 80 22.21 -0.07 48.77
C LEU A 80 21.33 1.16 49.06
N SER A 81 20.42 1.02 49.99
CA SER A 81 19.56 2.10 50.46
C SER A 81 20.05 2.75 51.76
N ASP A 82 20.81 2.00 52.57
CA ASP A 82 21.45 2.51 53.76
C ASP A 82 22.77 1.75 53.99
N ILE A 83 23.77 2.48 54.51
CA ILE A 83 25.11 1.95 54.82
C ILE A 83 25.52 2.50 56.16
N LYS A 84 25.68 1.62 57.13
CA LYS A 84 26.21 1.93 58.45
C LYS A 84 27.47 1.10 58.72
N VAL A 85 28.46 1.73 59.26
CA VAL A 85 29.70 1.04 59.72
C VAL A 85 29.77 1.13 61.23
N ALA A 86 29.66 -0.01 61.85
CA ALA A 86 29.74 -0.14 63.30
C ALA A 86 31.08 -0.82 63.77
N ILE A 87 31.53 -0.45 64.90
CA ILE A 87 32.63 -1.13 65.56
C ILE A 87 32.04 -2.25 66.42
N LYS A 88 32.34 -3.51 66.07
CA LYS A 88 31.82 -4.68 66.80
C LYS A 88 32.68 -5.03 68.04
N ASN A 89 33.98 -4.93 67.89
CA ASN A 89 34.89 -5.25 69.00
C ASN A 89 36.30 -4.56 68.84
N VAL A 90 36.91 -4.16 69.89
CA VAL A 90 38.29 -3.60 69.93
C VAL A 90 39.15 -4.39 70.92
N GLN A 91 40.27 -4.89 70.46
CA GLN A 91 41.23 -5.65 71.27
C GLN A 91 42.64 -5.03 71.10
N GLY A 92 42.98 -4.05 71.97
CA GLY A 92 44.21 -3.29 71.80
C GLY A 92 44.23 -2.44 70.54
N ASN A 93 45.13 -2.69 69.57
CA ASN A 93 45.15 -2.01 68.26
C ASN A 93 44.36 -2.77 67.16
N LEU A 94 43.73 -3.91 67.48
CA LEU A 94 42.92 -4.68 66.57
C LEU A 94 41.45 -4.28 66.68
N ILE A 95 40.82 -4.02 65.52
CA ILE A 95 39.41 -3.62 65.41
C ILE A 95 38.61 -4.55 64.51
N SER A 96 37.41 -4.96 64.95
CA SER A 96 36.47 -5.68 64.14
C SER A 96 35.34 -4.74 63.71
N LEU A 97 35.11 -4.61 62.38
CA LEU A 97 34.14 -3.73 61.81
C LEU A 97 32.93 -4.54 61.33
N GLU A 98 31.76 -3.96 61.49
CA GLU A 98 30.50 -4.50 60.92
C GLU A 98 29.91 -3.49 59.92
N LEU A 99 29.75 -3.93 58.71
CA LEU A 99 29.04 -3.20 57.66
C LEU A 99 27.56 -3.60 57.71
N GLN A 100 26.73 -2.76 58.29
CA GLN A 100 25.27 -2.94 58.32
C GLN A 100 24.70 -2.30 57.07
N LEU A 101 24.30 -3.14 56.12
CA LEU A 101 23.90 -2.70 54.80
C LEU A 101 22.42 -3.01 54.60
N THR A 102 21.67 -2.11 53.95
CA THR A 102 20.29 -2.36 53.56
C THR A 102 20.21 -2.33 52.05
N GLU A 103 19.71 -3.43 51.46
CA GLU A 103 19.57 -3.56 49.98
C GLU A 103 18.45 -2.67 49.46
N ARG A 104 18.66 -2.08 48.32
CA ARG A 104 17.54 -1.42 47.58
C ARG A 104 16.62 -2.48 47.01
N PRO A 105 15.31 -2.32 47.15
CA PRO A 105 14.34 -3.27 46.57
C PRO A 105 14.40 -3.24 45.06
N GLN A 106 14.23 -4.44 44.46
CA GLN A 106 14.22 -4.65 43.02
C GLN A 106 12.79 -4.68 42.46
N LEU A 107 12.65 -4.34 41.18
CA LEU A 107 11.38 -4.40 40.47
C LEU A 107 10.94 -5.84 40.25
N SER A 108 9.79 -6.26 40.82
CA SER A 108 9.17 -7.56 40.59
C SER A 108 8.37 -7.53 39.28
N ARG A 109 7.55 -6.51 39.09
CA ARG A 109 6.66 -6.33 37.95
C ARG A 109 6.30 -4.86 37.76
N TYR A 110 5.91 -4.51 36.51
CA TYR A 110 5.30 -3.22 36.28
C TYR A 110 4.03 -3.33 35.43
N SER A 111 3.13 -2.38 35.57
CA SER A 111 1.87 -2.32 34.87
C SER A 111 1.53 -0.89 34.47
N PHE A 112 0.71 -0.75 33.43
CA PHE A 112 0.19 0.54 33.00
C PHE A 112 -1.26 0.70 33.41
N LYS A 113 -1.63 1.93 33.83
CA LYS A 113 -3.01 2.39 33.99
C LYS A 113 -3.26 3.61 33.13
N GLY A 114 -4.47 3.74 32.53
CA GLY A 114 -4.85 4.89 31.69
C GLY A 114 -4.47 4.75 30.21
N VAL A 115 -3.97 3.60 29.76
CA VAL A 115 -3.64 3.30 28.37
C VAL A 115 -4.35 2.03 27.88
N THR A 116 -4.55 1.92 26.55
CA THR A 116 -5.09 0.70 25.92
C THR A 116 -4.05 -0.41 25.84
N LYS A 117 -4.48 -1.67 25.62
CA LYS A 117 -3.55 -2.81 25.48
C LYS A 117 -2.50 -2.59 24.39
N GLY A 118 -2.90 -2.13 23.20
CA GLY A 118 -1.96 -1.87 22.11
C GLY A 118 -1.01 -0.69 22.35
N GLU A 119 -1.43 0.33 23.13
CA GLU A 119 -0.53 1.40 23.58
C GLU A 119 0.48 0.86 24.60
N ALA A 120 0.02 0.01 25.53
CA ALA A 120 0.90 -0.60 26.53
C ALA A 120 2.00 -1.47 25.90
N GLU A 121 1.68 -2.22 24.85
CA GLU A 121 2.66 -3.01 24.09
C GLU A 121 3.72 -2.11 23.45
N LYS A 122 3.30 -1.07 22.74
CA LYS A 122 4.22 -0.10 22.12
C LYS A 122 5.05 0.67 23.14
N LEU A 123 4.50 0.96 24.31
CA LEU A 123 5.26 1.58 25.40
C LEU A 123 6.31 0.63 25.97
N ARG A 124 6.01 -0.68 26.10
CA ARG A 124 7.01 -1.67 26.56
C ARG A 124 8.22 -1.75 25.63
N GLU A 125 8.03 -1.59 24.34
CA GLU A 125 9.13 -1.55 23.36
C GLU A 125 10.00 -0.30 23.50
N LYS A 126 9.41 0.82 23.95
CA LYS A 126 10.10 2.12 24.05
C LYS A 126 10.77 2.38 25.40
N ILE A 127 10.23 1.84 26.48
CA ILE A 127 10.78 2.02 27.82
C ILE A 127 11.78 0.90 28.15
N LEU A 128 12.85 1.28 28.86
CA LEU A 128 13.94 0.35 29.20
C LEU A 128 13.79 -0.19 30.64
N ILE A 129 12.55 -0.58 31.01
CA ILE A 129 12.30 -1.16 32.34
C ILE A 129 12.33 -2.69 32.24
N VAL A 130 13.23 -3.29 33.03
CA VAL A 130 13.42 -4.75 33.08
C VAL A 130 13.13 -5.27 34.50
N ARG A 131 12.52 -6.44 34.60
CA ARG A 131 12.32 -7.13 35.89
C ARG A 131 13.67 -7.37 36.56
N GLY A 132 13.77 -7.17 37.90
CA GLY A 132 14.99 -7.28 38.65
C GLY A 132 15.83 -5.99 38.71
N GLN A 133 15.48 -4.94 38.00
CA GLN A 133 16.15 -3.66 38.02
C GLN A 133 15.77 -2.86 39.29
N ILE A 134 16.71 -2.10 39.81
CA ILE A 134 16.45 -1.19 40.95
C ILE A 134 15.69 0.04 40.43
N ILE A 135 14.66 0.45 41.16
CA ILE A 135 13.90 1.65 40.86
C ILE A 135 14.67 2.87 41.35
N THR A 136 15.19 3.64 40.40
CA THR A 136 15.89 4.91 40.70
C THR A 136 15.08 6.08 40.15
N ASP A 137 15.27 7.28 40.73
CA ASP A 137 14.59 8.49 40.22
C ASP A 137 14.94 8.78 38.76
N ASN A 138 16.19 8.50 38.36
CA ASN A 138 16.59 8.63 36.95
C ASN A 138 15.81 7.67 36.03
N LEU A 139 15.61 6.43 36.43
CA LEU A 139 14.80 5.46 35.69
C LEU A 139 13.36 5.96 35.54
N LEU A 140 12.75 6.47 36.61
CA LEU A 140 11.39 7.00 36.59
C LEU A 140 11.29 8.25 35.71
N GLN A 141 12.24 9.18 35.81
CA GLN A 141 12.26 10.38 34.96
C GLN A 141 12.44 10.05 33.49
N THR A 142 13.39 9.17 33.16
CA THR A 142 13.61 8.72 31.76
C THR A 142 12.38 8.00 31.20
N THR A 143 11.75 7.16 32.02
CA THR A 143 10.52 6.47 31.66
C THR A 143 9.37 7.46 31.43
N SER A 144 9.20 8.43 32.32
CA SER A 144 8.21 9.51 32.19
C SER A 144 8.42 10.29 30.91
N TYR A 145 9.66 10.67 30.60
CA TYR A 145 10.02 11.38 29.38
C TYR A 145 9.64 10.59 28.12
N LYS A 146 10.03 9.32 28.03
CA LYS A 146 9.72 8.47 26.87
C LYS A 146 8.22 8.24 26.68
N ILE A 147 7.47 8.08 27.78
CA ILE A 147 6.01 7.93 27.71
C ILE A 147 5.37 9.24 27.25
N LYS A 148 5.80 10.38 27.79
CA LYS A 148 5.32 11.70 27.37
C LYS A 148 5.63 11.97 25.92
N GLU A 149 6.87 11.71 25.45
CA GLU A 149 7.27 11.83 24.05
C GLU A 149 6.36 11.01 23.13
N TYR A 150 6.08 9.75 23.48
CA TYR A 150 5.18 8.89 22.74
C TYR A 150 3.76 9.47 22.62
N PHE A 151 3.20 10.04 23.69
CA PHE A 151 1.88 10.62 23.65
C PHE A 151 1.83 12.00 23.02
N ILE A 152 2.88 12.80 23.16
CA ILE A 152 3.06 14.10 22.48
C ILE A 152 3.07 13.87 20.96
N SER A 153 3.81 12.87 20.46
CA SER A 153 3.82 12.50 19.04
C SER A 153 2.44 12.06 18.52
N LYS A 154 1.50 11.79 19.41
CA LYS A 154 0.08 11.47 19.11
C LYS A 154 -0.89 12.61 19.42
N SER A 155 -0.37 13.83 19.61
CA SER A 155 -1.16 15.04 19.89
C SER A 155 -1.73 15.15 21.31
N TYR A 156 -1.16 14.46 22.30
CA TYR A 156 -1.53 14.59 23.71
C TYR A 156 -0.50 15.44 24.44
N LEU A 157 -0.47 16.77 24.21
CA LEU A 157 0.52 17.68 24.77
C LEU A 157 0.44 17.81 26.30
N ASN A 158 -0.72 17.56 26.88
CA ASN A 158 -0.96 17.64 28.32
C ASN A 158 -0.83 16.28 29.02
N CYS A 159 -0.12 15.32 28.42
CA CYS A 159 0.09 14.00 29.00
C CYS A 159 0.89 14.12 30.32
N ASN A 160 0.35 13.57 31.39
CA ASN A 160 1.02 13.47 32.68
C ASN A 160 1.26 12.01 33.05
N VAL A 161 2.42 11.73 33.63
CA VAL A 161 2.82 10.39 34.05
C VAL A 161 3.19 10.44 35.53
N THR A 162 2.56 9.59 36.30
CA THR A 162 2.84 9.40 37.74
C THR A 162 3.15 7.94 38.02
N PHE A 163 3.92 7.70 39.07
CA PHE A 163 4.38 6.39 39.43
C PHE A 163 3.93 6.06 40.84
N ASP A 164 3.31 4.89 40.99
CA ASP A 164 3.03 4.32 42.32
C ASP A 164 3.95 3.12 42.53
N VAL A 165 4.81 3.21 43.53
CA VAL A 165 5.72 2.14 43.93
C VAL A 165 5.15 1.53 45.19
N SER A 166 4.93 0.21 45.20
CA SER A 166 4.41 -0.51 46.36
C SER A 166 5.24 -1.78 46.61
N SER A 167 5.42 -2.16 47.85
CA SER A 167 6.07 -3.42 48.21
C SER A 167 5.28 -4.59 47.66
N ASP A 168 5.96 -5.55 47.02
CA ASP A 168 5.31 -6.77 46.54
C ASP A 168 5.24 -7.80 47.66
N SER A 169 4.03 -8.07 48.16
CA SER A 169 3.82 -9.01 49.26
C SER A 169 4.16 -10.46 48.88
N SER A 170 4.33 -10.78 47.64
CA SER A 170 4.63 -12.15 47.15
C SER A 170 6.12 -12.48 47.14
N GLU A 171 7.00 -11.47 47.13
CA GLU A 171 8.45 -11.64 47.07
C GLU A 171 9.14 -10.64 48.01
N GLN A 172 10.01 -11.15 48.89
CA GLN A 172 10.76 -10.29 49.83
C GLN A 172 11.75 -9.38 49.07
N ASN A 173 11.93 -8.15 49.54
CA ASN A 173 12.81 -7.13 48.98
C ASN A 173 12.49 -6.75 47.53
N LYS A 174 11.22 -6.89 47.11
CA LYS A 174 10.78 -6.50 45.75
C LYS A 174 9.63 -5.50 45.82
N GLN A 175 9.56 -4.70 44.74
CA GLN A 175 8.56 -3.67 44.58
C GLN A 175 7.84 -3.83 43.23
N ALA A 176 6.53 -3.57 43.23
CA ALA A 176 5.72 -3.46 42.04
C ALA A 176 5.58 -1.97 41.66
N LEU A 177 5.70 -1.69 40.37
CA LEU A 177 5.57 -0.34 39.80
C LEU A 177 4.27 -0.24 38.98
N VAL A 178 3.40 0.70 39.36
CA VAL A 178 2.23 1.06 38.58
C VAL A 178 2.47 2.41 37.91
N ILE A 179 2.55 2.39 36.60
CA ILE A 179 2.74 3.59 35.74
C ILE A 179 1.34 4.11 35.38
N LYS A 180 0.95 5.20 35.98
CA LYS A 180 -0.33 5.89 35.72
C LYS A 180 -0.12 6.95 34.66
N VAL A 181 -0.79 6.81 33.52
CA VAL A 181 -0.72 7.75 32.41
C VAL A 181 -2.06 8.46 32.29
N ASP A 182 -2.06 9.74 32.56
CA ASP A 182 -3.18 10.62 32.20
C ASP A 182 -2.84 11.30 30.88
N LYS A 183 -3.46 10.82 29.82
CA LYS A 183 -3.22 11.35 28.46
C LYS A 183 -3.82 12.74 28.26
N GLY A 184 -4.83 13.09 29.03
CA GLY A 184 -5.64 14.28 28.75
C GLY A 184 -6.39 14.20 27.41
N ALA A 185 -6.85 15.33 26.93
CA ALA A 185 -7.48 15.45 25.61
C ALA A 185 -6.44 15.68 24.52
N LYS A 186 -6.77 15.24 23.29
CA LYS A 186 -5.94 15.56 22.11
C LYS A 186 -5.94 17.05 21.86
N THR A 187 -4.77 17.63 21.71
CA THR A 187 -4.60 19.04 21.39
C THR A 187 -4.91 19.29 19.93
N LYS A 188 -5.78 20.27 19.65
CA LYS A 188 -6.18 20.69 18.31
C LYS A 188 -5.60 22.06 17.99
N ILE A 189 -5.53 22.36 16.69
CA ILE A 189 -5.09 23.67 16.20
C ILE A 189 -6.31 24.57 16.08
N ASN A 190 -6.28 25.70 16.80
CA ASN A 190 -7.30 26.71 16.73
C ASN A 190 -7.07 27.64 15.54
N LYS A 191 -5.90 28.26 15.45
CA LYS A 191 -5.55 29.21 14.39
C LYS A 191 -4.08 29.07 13.99
N ILE A 192 -3.81 29.27 12.71
CA ILE A 192 -2.47 29.38 12.14
C ILE A 192 -2.33 30.78 11.54
N THR A 193 -1.34 31.55 11.98
CA THR A 193 -1.10 32.91 11.52
C THR A 193 0.25 32.98 10.81
N PHE A 194 0.30 33.69 9.69
CA PHE A 194 1.54 33.95 8.98
C PHE A 194 1.85 35.44 9.00
N THR A 195 3.12 35.77 9.20
CA THR A 195 3.65 37.14 9.12
C THR A 195 4.83 37.18 8.17
N GLY A 196 5.04 38.32 7.50
CA GLY A 196 6.14 38.50 6.52
C GLY A 196 5.85 37.96 5.13
N ASN A 197 4.74 37.24 4.91
CA ASN A 197 4.31 36.66 3.65
C ASN A 197 3.63 37.70 2.72
N LYS A 198 4.36 38.22 1.75
CA LYS A 198 3.83 39.15 0.73
C LYS A 198 3.49 38.45 -0.58
N ALA A 199 4.31 37.49 -1.02
CA ALA A 199 4.20 36.77 -2.28
C ALA A 199 3.06 35.74 -2.28
N PHE A 200 2.75 35.16 -1.14
CA PHE A 200 1.66 34.19 -1.01
C PHE A 200 0.68 34.62 0.06
N SER A 201 -0.60 34.54 -0.25
CA SER A 201 -1.64 34.79 0.74
C SER A 201 -1.61 33.72 1.83
N GLU A 202 -1.99 34.08 3.05
CA GLU A 202 -2.11 33.19 4.20
C GLU A 202 -2.92 31.94 3.87
N ASN A 203 -4.05 32.09 3.16
CA ASN A 203 -4.87 30.96 2.74
C ASN A 203 -4.13 29.97 1.80
N LYS A 204 -3.22 30.48 0.95
CA LYS A 204 -2.41 29.65 0.07
C LYS A 204 -1.35 28.87 0.85
N LEU A 205 -0.73 29.49 1.85
CA LEU A 205 0.22 28.84 2.76
C LEU A 205 -0.47 27.79 3.61
N LYS A 206 -1.63 28.08 4.19
CA LYS A 206 -2.46 27.12 4.94
C LYS A 206 -2.87 25.90 4.08
N LYS A 207 -3.09 26.08 2.78
CA LYS A 207 -3.39 24.96 1.86
C LYS A 207 -2.19 24.04 1.66
N LEU A 208 -0.96 24.57 1.70
CA LEU A 208 0.28 23.79 1.59
C LEU A 208 0.53 22.90 2.82
N MET A 209 0.12 23.35 3.99
CA MET A 209 0.18 22.59 5.25
C MET A 209 -0.85 21.46 5.19
N LYS A 210 -0.49 20.31 4.64
CA LYS A 210 -1.43 19.21 4.40
C LYS A 210 -1.80 18.45 5.68
N GLU A 211 -0.85 18.33 6.58
CA GLU A 211 -0.98 17.54 7.82
C GLU A 211 -1.39 18.40 9.00
N THR A 212 -1.08 19.70 8.97
CA THR A 212 -1.35 20.70 10.03
C THR A 212 -2.51 21.57 9.59
N LYS A 213 -3.71 21.34 10.16
CA LYS A 213 -4.97 22.04 9.78
C LYS A 213 -5.67 22.65 10.96
N GLU A 214 -6.25 23.83 10.76
CA GLU A 214 -7.14 24.48 11.72
C GLU A 214 -8.42 23.67 11.93
N LYS A 215 -9.02 23.78 13.11
CA LYS A 215 -10.33 23.22 13.43
C LYS A 215 -11.42 23.99 12.66
N HIS A 216 -12.04 23.34 11.68
CA HIS A 216 -13.16 23.89 10.90
C HIS A 216 -14.37 22.96 10.95
N ILE A 217 -15.58 23.50 11.07
CA ILE A 217 -16.85 22.76 11.12
C ILE A 217 -17.06 21.89 9.85
N TYR A 218 -16.57 22.35 8.71
CA TYR A 218 -16.70 21.65 7.42
C TYR A 218 -15.64 20.55 7.18
N HIS A 219 -14.70 20.35 8.08
CA HIS A 219 -13.67 19.31 7.95
C HIS A 219 -14.06 18.02 8.70
N LEU A 220 -15.22 17.44 8.35
CA LEU A 220 -15.76 16.23 8.99
C LEU A 220 -14.79 15.03 8.99
N PHE A 221 -13.86 14.93 8.03
CA PHE A 221 -12.93 13.81 7.87
C PHE A 221 -11.45 14.18 8.06
N LYS A 222 -11.11 15.45 8.34
CA LYS A 222 -9.72 15.86 8.58
C LYS A 222 -9.51 16.16 10.06
N THR A 223 -8.52 15.52 10.66
CA THR A 223 -8.19 15.74 12.07
C THR A 223 -7.32 16.99 12.19
N SER A 224 -7.82 17.99 12.92
CA SER A 224 -7.07 19.22 13.27
C SER A 224 -6.14 19.03 14.48
N LYS A 225 -5.46 17.90 14.57
CA LYS A 225 -4.56 17.56 15.69
C LYS A 225 -3.22 18.23 15.48
N TYR A 226 -2.64 18.77 16.55
CA TYR A 226 -1.27 19.23 16.53
C TYR A 226 -0.30 18.05 16.73
N ILE A 227 0.58 17.83 15.80
CA ILE A 227 1.70 16.87 15.85
C ILE A 227 2.93 17.61 15.37
N ASP A 228 3.95 17.69 16.20
CA ASP A 228 5.15 18.48 15.96
C ASP A 228 5.88 18.05 14.68
N GLU A 229 6.13 16.77 14.50
CA GLU A 229 6.73 16.21 13.28
C GLU A 229 5.98 16.59 11.99
N ASN A 230 4.66 16.65 12.04
CA ASN A 230 3.84 17.07 10.90
C ASN A 230 3.95 18.56 10.64
N PHE A 231 4.07 19.34 11.69
CA PHE A 231 4.26 20.77 11.60
C PHE A 231 5.61 21.11 10.96
N GLU A 232 6.69 20.42 11.37
CA GLU A 232 8.00 20.57 10.76
C GLU A 232 7.97 20.22 9.25
N LYS A 233 7.39 19.08 8.88
CA LYS A 233 7.23 18.69 7.48
C LYS A 233 6.41 19.70 6.66
N ASP A 234 5.41 20.31 7.27
CA ASP A 234 4.61 21.32 6.57
C ASP A 234 5.35 22.66 6.44
N LYS A 235 6.22 23.04 7.40
CA LYS A 235 7.16 24.17 7.29
C LYS A 235 8.12 23.98 6.12
N GLU A 236 8.71 22.79 5.99
CA GLU A 236 9.58 22.45 4.85
C GLU A 236 8.84 22.58 3.51
N LYS A 237 7.57 22.16 3.43
CA LYS A 237 6.76 22.32 2.20
C LYS A 237 6.49 23.79 1.85
N ILE A 238 6.35 24.63 2.86
CA ILE A 238 6.20 26.07 2.66
C ILE A 238 7.46 26.63 2.04
N ILE A 239 8.62 26.39 2.65
CA ILE A 239 9.91 26.87 2.11
C ILE A 239 10.17 26.30 0.72
N ALA A 240 9.95 25.00 0.50
CA ALA A 240 10.07 24.40 -0.83
C ALA A 240 9.20 25.10 -1.88
N LYS A 241 8.00 25.60 -1.47
CA LYS A 241 7.14 26.36 -2.38
C LYS A 241 7.69 27.75 -2.73
N TYR A 242 8.34 28.40 -1.81
CA TYR A 242 9.04 29.66 -2.06
C TYR A 242 10.24 29.43 -2.99
N LEU A 243 11.06 28.42 -2.73
CA LEU A 243 12.18 28.02 -3.59
C LEU A 243 11.73 27.64 -5.01
N GLU A 244 10.57 26.99 -5.15
CA GLU A 244 9.95 26.69 -6.45
C GLU A 244 9.56 27.95 -7.23
N LYS A 245 9.40 29.08 -6.55
CA LYS A 245 8.99 30.36 -7.13
C LYS A 245 10.11 31.39 -7.19
N GLY A 246 11.34 30.98 -6.96
CA GLY A 246 12.53 31.78 -7.10
C GLY A 246 12.96 32.55 -5.85
N TYR A 247 12.25 32.42 -4.76
CA TYR A 247 12.61 33.04 -3.50
C TYR A 247 13.72 32.21 -2.80
N ARG A 248 14.93 32.31 -3.32
CA ARG A 248 16.09 31.51 -2.91
C ARG A 248 16.44 31.69 -1.43
N ASP A 249 16.31 32.86 -0.90
CA ASP A 249 16.67 33.20 0.50
C ASP A 249 15.49 33.08 1.46
N ALA A 250 14.38 32.49 1.00
CA ALA A 250 13.19 32.31 1.82
C ALA A 250 13.48 31.41 3.02
N ARG A 251 13.14 31.86 4.21
CA ARG A 251 13.34 31.12 5.46
C ARG A 251 12.27 31.47 6.48
N ILE A 252 11.98 30.55 7.36
CA ILE A 252 11.21 30.81 8.56
C ILE A 252 12.17 31.42 9.59
N ILE A 253 11.90 32.64 10.00
CA ILE A 253 12.71 33.36 11.00
C ILE A 253 12.43 32.81 12.40
N SER A 254 11.14 32.63 12.69
CA SER A 254 10.67 32.11 13.96
C SER A 254 9.29 31.47 13.80
N ASP A 255 9.03 30.48 14.59
CA ASP A 255 7.71 29.90 14.79
C ASP A 255 7.42 29.75 16.26
N SER A 256 6.16 29.83 16.62
CA SER A 256 5.73 29.68 18.00
C SER A 256 4.43 28.89 18.09
N VAL A 257 4.37 28.01 19.10
CA VAL A 257 3.23 27.18 19.44
C VAL A 257 2.82 27.53 20.87
N TYR A 258 1.65 28.12 21.05
CA TYR A 258 1.19 28.54 22.36
C TYR A 258 -0.25 28.14 22.61
N LYS A 259 -0.57 27.93 23.88
CA LYS A 259 -1.92 27.54 24.30
C LYS A 259 -2.91 28.67 24.06
N PHE A 260 -4.01 28.35 23.37
CA PHE A 260 -5.18 29.23 23.28
C PHE A 260 -6.19 28.90 24.39
N ASP A 261 -6.49 27.60 24.55
CA ASP A 261 -7.33 27.11 25.64
C ASP A 261 -6.79 25.78 26.19
N LYS A 262 -7.57 25.09 27.05
CA LYS A 262 -7.16 23.82 27.67
C LYS A 262 -6.77 22.72 26.63
N ASN A 263 -7.37 22.73 25.45
CA ASN A 263 -7.25 21.66 24.46
C ASN A 263 -6.86 22.15 23.06
N THR A 264 -6.58 23.44 22.88
CA THR A 264 -6.19 24.01 21.58
C THR A 264 -4.94 24.87 21.69
N VAL A 265 -4.22 24.94 20.56
CA VAL A 265 -3.02 25.78 20.38
C VAL A 265 -3.17 26.69 19.19
N ASN A 266 -2.53 27.83 19.22
CA ASN A 266 -2.29 28.70 18.08
C ASN A 266 -0.85 28.50 17.58
N LEU A 267 -0.67 28.65 16.27
CA LEU A 267 0.61 28.56 15.59
C LEU A 267 0.86 29.89 14.88
N ASP A 268 1.96 30.55 15.20
CA ASP A 268 2.42 31.75 14.50
C ASP A 268 3.71 31.46 13.79
N ILE A 269 3.79 31.79 12.50
CA ILE A 269 4.94 31.50 11.62
C ILE A 269 5.38 32.81 11.00
N ASN A 270 6.61 33.21 11.25
CA ASN A 270 7.20 34.42 10.68
C ASN A 270 8.18 34.04 9.57
N ILE A 271 7.90 34.54 8.36
CA ILE A 271 8.64 34.22 7.14
C ILE A 271 9.40 35.44 6.64
N SER A 272 10.69 35.24 6.28
CA SER A 272 11.42 36.15 5.43
C SER A 272 11.46 35.58 4.03
N GLU A 273 10.85 36.27 3.06
CA GLU A 273 10.75 35.78 1.68
C GLU A 273 12.02 36.00 0.88
N GLY A 274 12.77 37.09 1.14
CA GLY A 274 13.87 37.53 0.29
C GLY A 274 13.38 38.06 -1.06
N ASN A 275 14.27 38.14 -2.02
CA ASN A 275 13.98 38.55 -3.40
C ASN A 275 13.76 37.31 -4.31
N VAL A 276 13.18 37.58 -5.49
CA VAL A 276 13.07 36.56 -6.55
C VAL A 276 14.38 36.58 -7.34
N TYR A 277 15.00 35.42 -7.49
CA TYR A 277 16.22 35.24 -8.25
C TYR A 277 15.93 34.70 -9.64
N TYR A 278 16.76 35.06 -10.60
CA TYR A 278 16.68 34.68 -12.01
C TYR A 278 17.98 34.00 -12.46
N ILE A 279 17.89 33.09 -13.40
CA ILE A 279 19.04 32.47 -14.03
C ILE A 279 19.64 33.44 -15.05
N ARG A 280 20.89 33.88 -14.85
CA ARG A 280 21.61 34.76 -15.75
C ARG A 280 22.41 33.98 -16.80
N ASN A 281 23.09 32.92 -16.38
CA ASN A 281 23.84 32.03 -17.24
C ASN A 281 23.86 30.59 -16.71
N ILE A 282 23.99 29.62 -17.63
CA ILE A 282 24.23 28.21 -17.30
C ILE A 282 25.41 27.75 -18.15
N GLU A 283 26.50 27.41 -17.50
CA GLU A 283 27.69 26.86 -18.11
C GLU A 283 27.80 25.36 -17.83
N TRP A 284 28.20 24.59 -18.84
CA TRP A 284 28.35 23.15 -18.76
C TRP A 284 29.81 22.78 -18.85
N LEU A 285 30.34 22.09 -17.86
CA LEU A 285 31.73 21.67 -17.79
C LEU A 285 31.82 20.15 -17.64
N GLY A 286 32.65 19.52 -18.48
CA GLY A 286 32.94 18.10 -18.42
C GLY A 286 32.01 17.19 -19.22
N ASN A 287 31.04 17.73 -19.95
CA ASN A 287 30.12 16.97 -20.81
C ASN A 287 30.75 16.66 -22.17
N THR A 288 31.39 15.50 -22.30
CA THR A 288 32.03 15.04 -23.54
C THR A 288 31.14 14.17 -24.41
N LYS A 289 30.15 13.52 -23.83
CA LYS A 289 29.24 12.54 -24.50
C LYS A 289 27.99 13.19 -25.05
N HIS A 290 27.40 14.10 -24.30
CA HIS A 290 26.18 14.79 -24.68
C HIS A 290 26.47 16.27 -24.88
N SER A 291 25.84 16.88 -25.89
CA SER A 291 26.00 18.30 -26.15
C SER A 291 25.32 19.14 -25.06
N SER A 292 25.89 20.33 -24.76
CA SER A 292 25.29 21.27 -23.82
C SER A 292 23.86 21.68 -24.24
N LYS A 293 23.54 21.68 -25.55
CA LYS A 293 22.18 21.94 -26.05
C LYS A 293 21.19 20.86 -25.66
N GLU A 294 21.59 19.57 -25.75
CA GLU A 294 20.76 18.43 -25.37
C GLU A 294 20.50 18.40 -23.86
N LEU A 295 21.56 18.61 -23.07
CA LEU A 295 21.45 18.67 -21.61
C LEU A 295 20.57 19.83 -21.15
N ALA A 296 20.69 21.02 -21.79
CA ALA A 296 19.84 22.16 -21.49
C ALA A 296 18.35 21.89 -21.83
N LEU A 297 18.07 21.15 -22.91
CA LEU A 297 16.72 20.77 -23.28
C LEU A 297 16.08 19.83 -22.20
N ILE A 298 16.86 18.90 -21.69
CA ILE A 298 16.40 17.96 -20.63
C ILE A 298 16.22 18.73 -19.32
N LEU A 299 17.15 19.61 -18.97
CA LEU A 299 17.04 20.45 -17.78
C LEU A 299 15.79 21.33 -17.80
N GLY A 300 15.43 21.86 -19.00
CA GLY A 300 14.24 22.67 -19.19
C GLY A 300 14.29 24.02 -18.49
N ILE A 301 15.50 24.53 -18.24
CA ILE A 301 15.76 25.86 -17.64
C ILE A 301 16.62 26.67 -18.60
N SER A 302 16.23 27.92 -18.83
CA SER A 302 16.87 28.82 -19.75
C SER A 302 17.34 30.11 -19.06
N LYS A 303 18.25 30.85 -19.72
CA LYS A 303 18.61 32.17 -19.29
C LYS A 303 17.39 33.09 -19.21
N GLY A 304 17.22 33.81 -18.09
CA GLY A 304 16.11 34.69 -17.81
C GLY A 304 14.95 34.00 -17.05
N ASP A 305 14.96 32.68 -16.91
CA ASP A 305 13.96 31.97 -16.12
C ASP A 305 14.15 32.27 -14.62
N VAL A 306 13.05 32.16 -13.90
CA VAL A 306 13.07 32.24 -12.44
C VAL A 306 13.85 31.04 -11.88
N TYR A 307 14.76 31.32 -10.93
CA TYR A 307 15.50 30.29 -10.23
C TYR A 307 14.54 29.34 -9.50
N ASN A 308 14.39 28.13 -10.01
CA ASN A 308 13.49 27.12 -9.45
C ASN A 308 14.30 25.90 -9.03
N GLN A 309 14.62 25.82 -7.73
CA GLN A 309 15.43 24.74 -7.17
C GLN A 309 14.84 23.35 -7.45
N LYS A 310 13.54 23.20 -7.30
CA LYS A 310 12.86 21.91 -7.54
C LYS A 310 12.96 21.47 -9.00
N GLN A 311 12.83 22.40 -9.95
CA GLN A 311 12.99 22.12 -11.37
C GLN A 311 14.44 21.75 -11.67
N LEU A 312 15.39 22.48 -11.10
CA LEU A 312 16.82 22.20 -11.21
C LEU A 312 17.15 20.79 -10.72
N GLU A 313 16.77 20.44 -9.50
CA GLU A 313 16.99 19.11 -8.93
C GLU A 313 16.31 18.00 -9.73
N SER A 314 15.05 18.22 -10.15
CA SER A 314 14.33 17.23 -10.95
C SER A 314 14.89 17.05 -12.36
N GLY A 315 15.44 18.08 -12.97
CA GLY A 315 16.09 18.00 -14.28
C GLY A 315 17.48 17.36 -14.22
N LEU A 316 18.17 17.52 -13.10
CA LEU A 316 19.50 16.92 -12.91
C LEU A 316 19.46 15.46 -12.48
N THR A 317 18.72 15.10 -11.41
CA THR A 317 18.88 13.80 -10.75
C THR A 317 17.60 13.16 -10.19
N GLN A 318 16.53 13.90 -9.97
CA GLN A 318 15.38 13.47 -9.16
C GLN A 318 14.06 13.33 -9.94
N SER A 319 14.10 13.13 -11.24
CA SER A 319 12.88 12.94 -12.02
C SER A 319 12.23 11.60 -11.69
N GLN A 320 10.98 11.64 -11.21
CA GLN A 320 10.18 10.44 -11.02
C GLN A 320 9.86 9.70 -12.32
N SER A 321 9.95 10.40 -13.45
CA SER A 321 9.70 9.84 -14.79
C SER A 321 10.95 9.23 -15.43
N GLY A 322 12.11 9.31 -14.79
CA GLY A 322 13.40 8.90 -15.36
C GLY A 322 13.88 9.77 -16.51
N ARG A 323 13.33 10.98 -16.66
CA ARG A 323 13.71 11.96 -17.69
C ARG A 323 14.52 13.08 -17.07
N ASP A 324 15.67 12.75 -16.55
CA ASP A 324 16.67 13.67 -16.01
C ASP A 324 18.06 13.36 -16.59
N ILE A 325 18.99 14.26 -16.40
CA ILE A 325 20.34 14.14 -16.96
C ILE A 325 21.07 12.93 -16.39
N GLN A 326 20.97 12.67 -15.10
CA GLN A 326 21.58 11.49 -14.49
C GLN A 326 21.00 10.18 -15.06
N SER A 327 19.68 10.13 -15.31
CA SER A 327 19.04 8.97 -15.92
C SER A 327 19.51 8.74 -17.35
N LEU A 328 19.69 9.81 -18.14
CA LEU A 328 20.24 9.72 -19.50
C LEU A 328 21.60 9.03 -19.50
N TYR A 329 22.54 9.51 -18.70
CA TYR A 329 23.87 8.89 -18.61
C TYR A 329 23.84 7.49 -18.00
N ASN A 330 23.04 7.26 -16.97
CA ASN A 330 22.92 5.94 -16.35
C ASN A 330 22.32 4.90 -17.31
N ASP A 331 21.43 5.30 -18.20
CA ASP A 331 20.82 4.39 -19.18
C ASP A 331 21.79 3.99 -20.30
N GLU A 332 22.85 4.78 -20.48
CA GLU A 332 23.97 4.46 -21.36
C GLU A 332 25.15 3.77 -20.64
N GLY A 333 24.97 3.38 -19.39
CA GLY A 333 25.96 2.64 -18.62
C GLY A 333 26.86 3.50 -17.72
N TYR A 334 26.76 4.81 -17.73
CA TYR A 334 27.62 5.69 -16.91
C TYR A 334 27.18 5.72 -15.45
N LEU A 335 27.36 4.59 -14.74
CA LEU A 335 26.95 4.43 -13.33
C LEU A 335 27.66 5.42 -12.40
N PHE A 336 28.91 5.77 -12.70
CA PHE A 336 29.74 6.67 -11.91
C PHE A 336 29.53 8.14 -12.24
N PHE A 337 28.57 8.45 -13.10
CA PHE A 337 28.21 9.81 -13.48
C PHE A 337 27.81 10.63 -12.26
N GLN A 338 28.36 11.83 -12.19
CA GLN A 338 28.02 12.83 -11.18
C GLN A 338 27.81 14.19 -11.85
N ILE A 339 26.82 14.91 -11.40
CA ILE A 339 26.56 16.29 -11.81
C ILE A 339 26.29 17.12 -10.57
N THR A 340 27.04 18.21 -10.43
CA THR A 340 26.94 19.14 -9.31
C THR A 340 26.70 20.54 -9.84
N PRO A 341 25.52 21.14 -9.58
CA PRO A 341 25.28 22.53 -9.87
C PRO A 341 26.05 23.40 -8.88
N ALA A 342 26.84 24.33 -9.35
CA ALA A 342 27.55 25.32 -8.54
C ALA A 342 27.03 26.71 -8.88
N GLU A 343 26.64 27.46 -7.86
CA GLU A 343 26.33 28.88 -7.99
C GLU A 343 27.65 29.67 -7.95
N VAL A 344 28.16 30.08 -9.12
CA VAL A 344 29.48 30.70 -9.21
C VAL A 344 29.44 32.21 -9.04
N LYS A 345 28.33 32.85 -9.34
CA LYS A 345 28.15 34.29 -9.14
C LYS A 345 26.71 34.64 -8.86
N ILE A 346 26.50 35.49 -7.88
CA ILE A 346 25.19 36.06 -7.54
C ILE A 346 25.34 37.57 -7.57
N GLU A 347 24.58 38.25 -8.42
CA GLU A 347 24.64 39.69 -8.63
C GLU A 347 23.25 40.22 -8.96
N ASN A 348 22.78 41.24 -8.21
CA ASN A 348 21.47 41.88 -8.43
C ASN A 348 20.31 40.88 -8.69
N ASP A 349 20.06 39.97 -7.77
CA ASP A 349 19.03 38.96 -7.86
C ASP A 349 19.16 37.99 -9.08
N SER A 350 20.40 37.89 -9.60
CA SER A 350 20.71 36.99 -10.73
C SER A 350 21.77 35.98 -10.33
N VAL A 351 21.59 34.72 -10.77
CA VAL A 351 22.49 33.62 -10.46
C VAL A 351 23.13 33.07 -11.73
N ASP A 352 24.44 32.89 -11.71
CA ASP A 352 25.16 32.09 -12.71
C ASP A 352 25.39 30.71 -12.17
N LEU A 353 24.95 29.71 -12.94
CA LEU A 353 25.10 28.31 -12.62
C LEU A 353 26.20 27.68 -13.47
N GLU A 354 27.04 26.89 -12.83
CA GLU A 354 28.03 26.05 -13.48
C GLU A 354 27.70 24.60 -13.22
N MET A 355 27.34 23.84 -14.26
CA MET A 355 27.02 22.43 -14.18
C MET A 355 28.29 21.60 -14.32
N ARG A 356 28.86 21.17 -13.20
CA ARG A 356 30.09 20.37 -13.16
C ARG A 356 29.77 18.91 -13.34
N ILE A 357 30.19 18.33 -14.46
CA ILE A 357 29.91 16.96 -14.84
C ILE A 357 31.19 16.12 -14.75
N TYR A 358 31.06 15.00 -14.08
CA TYR A 358 32.02 13.91 -14.14
C TYR A 358 31.32 12.68 -14.73
N GLU A 359 31.65 12.34 -15.98
CA GLU A 359 30.98 11.28 -16.73
C GLU A 359 31.39 9.89 -16.23
N GLY A 360 32.65 9.70 -15.85
CA GLY A 360 33.20 8.41 -15.42
C GLY A 360 33.32 7.39 -16.55
N LYS A 361 33.48 6.12 -16.17
CA LYS A 361 33.51 5.00 -17.11
C LYS A 361 32.14 4.33 -17.19
N GLN A 362 31.83 3.71 -18.34
CA GLN A 362 30.66 2.86 -18.46
C GLN A 362 30.84 1.62 -17.59
N ALA A 363 29.77 1.20 -16.91
CA ALA A 363 29.71 0.01 -16.11
C ALA A 363 28.89 -1.10 -16.81
N THR A 364 29.46 -2.29 -16.85
CA THR A 364 28.78 -3.50 -17.36
C THR A 364 28.31 -4.35 -16.19
N ILE A 365 27.09 -4.88 -16.29
CA ILE A 365 26.55 -5.80 -15.27
C ILE A 365 27.36 -7.07 -15.27
N ASN A 366 28.03 -7.38 -14.16
CA ASN A 366 28.80 -8.61 -13.98
C ASN A 366 27.87 -9.78 -13.60
N ARG A 367 27.13 -9.61 -12.52
CA ARG A 367 26.18 -10.62 -12.04
C ARG A 367 24.96 -9.99 -11.38
N VAL A 368 23.87 -10.76 -11.38
CA VAL A 368 22.63 -10.41 -10.69
C VAL A 368 22.35 -11.44 -9.61
N ILE A 369 22.13 -10.97 -8.40
CA ILE A 369 21.91 -11.80 -7.20
C ILE A 369 20.52 -11.49 -6.67
N VAL A 370 19.72 -12.51 -6.38
CA VAL A 370 18.42 -12.40 -5.75
C VAL A 370 18.50 -12.96 -4.34
N LYS A 371 17.92 -12.25 -3.36
CA LYS A 371 17.87 -12.66 -1.96
C LYS A 371 16.46 -12.45 -1.37
N GLY A 372 16.10 -13.30 -0.40
CA GLY A 372 14.84 -13.15 0.35
C GLY A 372 13.66 -13.94 -0.22
N ASN A 373 13.82 -14.62 -1.34
CA ASN A 373 12.83 -15.51 -1.93
C ASN A 373 12.95 -16.91 -1.32
N THR A 374 12.20 -17.19 -0.27
CA THR A 374 12.26 -18.45 0.47
C THR A 374 11.33 -19.53 -0.10
N LYS A 375 10.24 -19.15 -0.75
CA LYS A 375 9.24 -20.02 -1.37
C LYS A 375 9.29 -19.99 -2.89
N THR A 376 9.53 -18.81 -3.46
CA THR A 376 9.54 -18.59 -4.90
C THR A 376 10.89 -18.97 -5.49
N ASN A 377 10.90 -19.78 -6.52
CA ASN A 377 12.12 -20.16 -7.22
C ASN A 377 12.81 -18.96 -7.88
N ASP A 378 14.15 -18.92 -7.84
CA ASP A 378 14.95 -17.85 -8.46
C ASP A 378 14.57 -17.61 -9.92
N ARG A 379 14.32 -18.68 -10.69
CA ARG A 379 13.95 -18.56 -12.11
C ARG A 379 12.69 -17.70 -12.33
N VAL A 380 11.76 -17.67 -11.35
CA VAL A 380 10.53 -16.87 -11.45
C VAL A 380 10.86 -15.38 -11.39
N ILE A 381 11.83 -15.00 -10.59
CA ILE A 381 12.31 -13.62 -10.50
C ILE A 381 13.25 -13.31 -11.67
N MET A 382 14.22 -14.20 -11.94
CA MET A 382 15.24 -13.99 -12.97
C MET A 382 14.65 -13.81 -14.38
N ARG A 383 13.50 -14.42 -14.68
CA ARG A 383 12.83 -14.23 -15.99
C ARG A 383 12.18 -12.86 -16.15
N GLU A 384 11.86 -12.17 -15.05
CA GLU A 384 11.31 -10.80 -15.06
C GLU A 384 12.42 -9.73 -15.10
N LEU A 385 13.69 -10.11 -14.89
CA LEU A 385 14.79 -9.17 -14.90
C LEU A 385 15.08 -8.68 -16.31
N ARG A 386 15.08 -7.37 -16.49
CA ARG A 386 15.59 -6.72 -17.70
C ARG A 386 17.10 -6.56 -17.66
N THR A 387 17.65 -6.42 -16.45
CA THR A 387 19.09 -6.32 -16.20
C THR A 387 19.76 -7.69 -16.27
N LYS A 388 20.59 -7.93 -17.29
CA LYS A 388 21.26 -9.22 -17.50
C LYS A 388 22.77 -9.06 -17.46
N PRO A 389 23.51 -10.07 -16.96
CA PRO A 389 24.96 -10.07 -17.05
C PRO A 389 25.47 -9.82 -18.47
N GLY A 390 26.52 -9.02 -18.60
CA GLY A 390 27.10 -8.59 -19.89
C GLY A 390 26.44 -7.40 -20.57
N GLN A 391 25.30 -6.91 -20.06
CA GLN A 391 24.68 -5.67 -20.55
C GLN A 391 25.23 -4.45 -19.84
N LEU A 392 25.14 -3.28 -20.48
CA LEU A 392 25.43 -2.02 -19.82
C LEU A 392 24.44 -1.77 -18.68
N PHE A 393 24.89 -1.08 -17.66
CA PHE A 393 24.01 -0.60 -16.59
C PHE A 393 22.94 0.34 -17.15
N SER A 394 21.69 0.16 -16.72
CA SER A 394 20.58 1.05 -17.07
C SER A 394 19.67 1.24 -15.85
N ARG A 395 19.48 2.48 -15.45
CA ARG A 395 18.58 2.86 -14.36
C ARG A 395 17.12 2.57 -14.72
N THR A 396 16.74 2.84 -15.95
CA THR A 396 15.40 2.56 -16.46
C THR A 396 15.08 1.07 -16.40
N ASP A 397 16.02 0.20 -16.77
CA ASP A 397 15.83 -1.25 -16.69
C ASP A 397 15.73 -1.77 -15.26
N ILE A 398 16.43 -1.16 -14.32
CA ILE A 398 16.29 -1.47 -12.88
C ILE A 398 14.90 -1.11 -12.38
N ILE A 399 14.41 0.11 -12.68
CA ILE A 399 13.08 0.57 -12.27
C ILE A 399 11.99 -0.32 -12.88
N ARG A 400 12.11 -0.66 -14.17
CA ARG A 400 11.17 -1.57 -14.83
C ARG A 400 11.20 -2.97 -14.23
N THR A 401 12.38 -3.49 -13.94
CA THR A 401 12.54 -4.78 -13.25
C THR A 401 11.83 -4.76 -11.90
N GLN A 402 12.00 -3.69 -11.12
CA GLN A 402 11.31 -3.53 -9.85
C GLN A 402 9.78 -3.55 -10.01
N GLN A 403 9.28 -2.85 -11.02
CA GLN A 403 7.85 -2.81 -11.33
C GLN A 403 7.33 -4.19 -11.77
N GLU A 404 8.08 -4.91 -12.60
CA GLU A 404 7.71 -6.25 -13.07
C GLU A 404 7.70 -7.27 -11.92
N ILE A 405 8.71 -7.26 -11.05
CA ILE A 405 8.72 -8.11 -9.83
C ILE A 405 7.57 -7.75 -8.89
N ALA A 406 7.29 -6.45 -8.69
CA ALA A 406 6.17 -6.00 -7.86
C ALA A 406 4.81 -6.44 -8.44
N ALA A 407 4.67 -6.43 -9.77
CA ALA A 407 3.46 -6.84 -10.48
C ALA A 407 3.16 -8.34 -10.36
N LEU A 408 4.13 -9.18 -10.04
CA LEU A 408 3.90 -10.60 -9.74
C LEU A 408 2.97 -10.78 -8.52
N GLY A 409 2.94 -9.82 -7.60
CA GLY A 409 2.09 -9.86 -6.42
C GLY A 409 2.59 -10.77 -5.29
N TYR A 410 3.74 -11.42 -5.43
CA TYR A 410 4.33 -12.32 -4.43
C TYR A 410 5.21 -11.61 -3.43
N PHE A 411 5.63 -10.38 -3.74
CA PHE A 411 6.61 -9.62 -2.99
C PHE A 411 6.04 -8.31 -2.47
N ASN A 412 6.55 -7.87 -1.32
CA ASN A 412 6.27 -6.55 -0.77
C ASN A 412 7.05 -5.49 -1.55
N ALA A 413 6.36 -4.69 -2.36
CA ALA A 413 6.98 -3.67 -3.21
C ALA A 413 7.70 -2.58 -2.40
N GLU A 414 7.22 -2.26 -1.20
CA GLU A 414 7.81 -1.23 -0.33
C GLU A 414 9.10 -1.71 0.36
N ALA A 415 9.21 -3.01 0.62
CA ALA A 415 10.38 -3.63 1.23
C ALA A 415 11.46 -4.01 0.21
N MET A 416 11.15 -3.96 -1.08
CA MET A 416 12.10 -4.33 -2.13
C MET A 416 13.24 -3.31 -2.19
N ARG A 417 14.48 -3.83 -2.14
CA ARG A 417 15.70 -3.03 -2.25
C ARG A 417 16.57 -3.55 -3.38
N ILE A 418 17.13 -2.61 -4.13
CA ILE A 418 18.07 -2.90 -5.21
C ILE A 418 19.35 -2.15 -4.90
N VAL A 419 20.43 -2.89 -4.70
CA VAL A 419 21.73 -2.35 -4.33
C VAL A 419 22.73 -2.65 -5.42
N PRO A 420 23.09 -1.63 -6.26
CA PRO A 420 24.22 -1.74 -7.14
C PRO A 420 25.51 -1.78 -6.30
N LYS A 421 26.37 -2.76 -6.56
CA LYS A 421 27.71 -2.89 -5.97
C LYS A 421 28.74 -2.67 -7.07
N PRO A 422 29.14 -1.41 -7.31
CA PRO A 422 30.08 -1.11 -8.39
C PRO A 422 31.49 -1.57 -8.03
N ASN A 423 32.21 -2.03 -9.03
CA ASN A 423 33.65 -2.25 -8.98
C ASN A 423 34.32 -1.25 -9.93
N PRO A 424 34.85 -0.13 -9.40
CA PRO A 424 35.46 0.91 -10.25
C PRO A 424 36.73 0.46 -10.96
N THR A 425 37.39 -0.61 -10.46
CA THR A 425 38.67 -1.08 -10.98
C THR A 425 38.49 -1.70 -12.36
N ASP A 426 37.48 -2.54 -12.54
CA ASP A 426 37.21 -3.27 -13.78
C ASP A 426 36.02 -2.71 -14.57
N GLY A 427 35.34 -1.67 -14.05
CA GLY A 427 34.19 -1.07 -14.71
C GLY A 427 32.94 -1.95 -14.70
N THR A 428 32.82 -2.84 -13.72
CA THR A 428 31.64 -3.72 -13.59
C THR A 428 30.77 -3.35 -12.40
N VAL A 429 29.54 -3.89 -12.41
CA VAL A 429 28.59 -3.73 -11.29
C VAL A 429 27.86 -5.03 -11.02
N ASP A 430 27.82 -5.43 -9.75
CA ASP A 430 26.94 -6.48 -9.27
C ASP A 430 25.61 -5.87 -8.83
N LEU A 431 24.49 -6.45 -9.26
CA LEU A 431 23.15 -6.00 -8.85
C LEU A 431 22.56 -6.99 -7.85
N GLU A 432 22.28 -6.52 -6.64
CA GLU A 432 21.65 -7.33 -5.61
C GLU A 432 20.17 -6.88 -5.44
N TYR A 433 19.24 -7.77 -5.76
CA TYR A 433 17.81 -7.61 -5.58
C TYR A 433 17.40 -8.31 -4.29
N THR A 434 17.06 -7.55 -3.26
CA THR A 434 16.52 -8.09 -2.01
C THR A 434 15.01 -7.95 -2.04
N VAL A 435 14.31 -9.07 -1.95
CA VAL A 435 12.84 -9.15 -1.95
C VAL A 435 12.34 -9.68 -0.62
N GLU A 436 11.12 -9.32 -0.24
CA GLU A 436 10.41 -9.86 0.91
C GLU A 436 9.12 -10.51 0.43
N GLU A 437 8.96 -11.79 0.68
CA GLU A 437 7.77 -12.53 0.25
C GLU A 437 6.56 -12.17 1.11
N LYS A 438 5.41 -12.00 0.46
CA LYS A 438 4.12 -11.81 1.13
C LYS A 438 3.13 -12.91 0.70
N PRO A 439 2.09 -13.18 1.51
CA PRO A 439 1.01 -14.04 1.08
C PRO A 439 0.41 -13.54 -0.24
N SER A 440 0.37 -14.38 -1.25
CA SER A 440 -0.13 -14.07 -2.59
C SER A 440 -1.46 -14.76 -2.89
N ASP A 441 -1.80 -15.76 -2.11
CA ASP A 441 -3.04 -16.51 -2.27
C ASP A 441 -4.23 -15.65 -1.87
N GLN A 442 -5.29 -15.72 -2.65
CA GLN A 442 -6.47 -14.89 -2.49
C GLN A 442 -7.68 -15.77 -2.21
N LEU A 443 -8.39 -15.45 -1.15
CA LEU A 443 -9.71 -15.97 -0.87
C LEU A 443 -10.74 -14.91 -1.28
N GLU A 444 -11.60 -15.25 -2.24
CA GLU A 444 -12.74 -14.44 -2.62
C GLU A 444 -13.97 -14.98 -1.88
N LEU A 445 -14.53 -14.15 -1.02
CA LEU A 445 -15.85 -14.39 -0.43
C LEU A 445 -16.68 -13.16 -0.74
N SER A 446 -17.65 -13.31 -1.64
CA SER A 446 -18.51 -12.19 -2.04
C SER A 446 -19.97 -12.60 -2.09
N GLY A 447 -20.84 -11.63 -1.85
CA GLY A 447 -22.28 -11.77 -2.00
C GLY A 447 -22.80 -10.62 -2.85
N GLY A 448 -23.64 -10.92 -3.82
CA GLY A 448 -24.29 -9.94 -4.68
C GLY A 448 -25.79 -10.15 -4.72
N TYR A 449 -26.56 -9.09 -4.95
CA TYR A 449 -27.98 -9.18 -5.20
C TYR A 449 -28.24 -8.88 -6.67
N GLY A 450 -28.86 -9.83 -7.39
CA GLY A 450 -29.16 -9.68 -8.79
C GLY A 450 -30.34 -10.57 -9.21
N GLY A 451 -31.18 -10.08 -10.12
CA GLY A 451 -32.37 -10.83 -10.58
C GLY A 451 -33.35 -11.18 -9.46
N GLY A 452 -33.49 -10.33 -8.43
CA GLY A 452 -34.33 -10.60 -7.27
C GLY A 452 -33.77 -11.65 -6.29
N ARG A 453 -32.50 -12.04 -6.40
CA ARG A 453 -31.91 -13.13 -5.62
C ARG A 453 -30.51 -12.77 -5.12
N LEU A 454 -30.14 -13.36 -3.98
CA LEU A 454 -28.79 -13.28 -3.44
C LEU A 454 -27.91 -14.36 -4.08
N VAL A 455 -26.77 -13.97 -4.63
CA VAL A 455 -25.73 -14.87 -5.18
C VAL A 455 -24.51 -14.81 -4.28
N GLY A 456 -24.14 -15.96 -3.72
CA GLY A 456 -22.88 -16.12 -2.99
C GLY A 456 -21.76 -16.63 -3.90
N THR A 457 -20.57 -16.14 -3.73
CA THR A 457 -19.36 -16.59 -4.43
C THR A 457 -18.29 -16.96 -3.41
N LEU A 458 -17.72 -18.12 -3.59
CA LEU A 458 -16.49 -18.57 -2.93
C LEU A 458 -15.44 -18.85 -3.99
N GLY A 459 -14.32 -18.16 -3.94
CA GLY A 459 -13.20 -18.35 -4.84
C GLY A 459 -11.89 -18.48 -4.08
N VAL A 460 -11.00 -19.32 -4.58
CA VAL A 460 -9.63 -19.44 -4.08
C VAL A 460 -8.69 -19.36 -5.27
N SER A 461 -7.71 -18.46 -5.20
CA SER A 461 -6.66 -18.31 -6.19
C SER A 461 -5.29 -18.47 -5.56
N PHE A 462 -4.55 -19.47 -6.00
CA PHE A 462 -3.15 -19.72 -5.63
C PHE A 462 -2.26 -19.13 -6.71
N ASN A 463 -1.66 -17.97 -6.42
CA ASN A 463 -0.98 -17.16 -7.43
C ASN A 463 0.49 -17.54 -7.66
N ASN A 464 1.08 -18.32 -6.78
CA ASN A 464 2.46 -18.83 -6.92
C ASN A 464 2.48 -20.36 -6.91
N PHE A 465 1.53 -20.98 -7.57
CA PHE A 465 1.38 -22.42 -7.63
C PHE A 465 2.56 -23.10 -8.35
N SER A 466 2.83 -24.35 -7.99
CA SER A 466 3.84 -25.20 -8.64
C SER A 466 3.26 -26.55 -9.04
N ALA A 467 2.91 -26.71 -10.31
CA ALA A 467 2.43 -27.99 -10.85
C ALA A 467 3.52 -29.08 -10.79
N ARG A 468 4.79 -28.70 -10.90
CA ARG A 468 5.93 -29.62 -10.80
C ARG A 468 5.99 -30.33 -9.45
N ASN A 469 5.69 -29.60 -8.38
CA ASN A 469 5.76 -30.10 -7.01
C ASN A 469 4.44 -30.74 -6.56
N MET A 470 3.46 -30.94 -7.46
CA MET A 470 2.14 -31.46 -7.13
C MET A 470 2.20 -32.88 -6.53
N PHE A 471 3.18 -33.68 -6.92
CA PHE A 471 3.39 -35.03 -6.39
C PHE A 471 4.39 -35.10 -5.23
N ASN A 472 5.01 -33.98 -4.84
CA ASN A 472 5.91 -33.90 -3.69
C ASN A 472 5.13 -33.48 -2.44
N LYS A 473 4.88 -34.44 -1.54
CA LYS A 473 4.10 -34.20 -0.30
C LYS A 473 4.73 -33.14 0.63
N GLU A 474 6.04 -32.99 0.63
CA GLU A 474 6.75 -32.01 1.47
C GLU A 474 6.52 -30.57 1.02
N ALA A 475 6.15 -30.38 -0.25
CA ALA A 475 5.87 -29.07 -0.81
C ALA A 475 4.45 -28.54 -0.51
N TRP A 476 3.56 -29.37 0.06
CA TRP A 476 2.17 -29.02 0.36
C TRP A 476 2.05 -28.16 1.63
N ARG A 477 1.86 -26.80 1.46
CA ARG A 477 1.73 -25.80 2.56
C ARG A 477 0.81 -24.61 2.21
N PRO A 478 -0.50 -24.69 2.04
CA PRO A 478 -1.39 -25.85 1.88
C PRO A 478 -1.32 -26.50 0.50
N LEU A 479 -0.87 -25.78 -0.55
CA LEU A 479 -0.61 -26.26 -1.89
C LEU A 479 0.86 -25.99 -2.28
N PRO A 480 1.41 -26.82 -3.19
CA PRO A 480 2.77 -26.61 -3.66
C PRO A 480 2.90 -25.26 -4.37
N SER A 481 3.93 -24.51 -4.00
CA SER A 481 4.18 -23.15 -4.49
C SER A 481 5.61 -22.96 -4.95
N GLY A 482 5.89 -21.86 -5.67
CA GLY A 482 7.23 -21.44 -6.05
C GLY A 482 7.50 -21.30 -7.53
N ASP A 483 6.63 -21.76 -8.44
CA ASP A 483 6.84 -21.70 -9.89
C ASP A 483 6.16 -20.51 -10.58
N GLY A 484 5.41 -19.70 -9.81
CA GLY A 484 4.73 -18.51 -10.34
C GLY A 484 3.54 -18.86 -11.26
N GLN A 485 3.02 -20.07 -11.17
CA GLN A 485 1.80 -20.49 -11.85
C GLN A 485 0.58 -20.04 -11.06
N ARG A 486 -0.56 -19.97 -11.72
CA ARG A 486 -1.82 -19.61 -11.06
C ARG A 486 -2.82 -20.74 -11.19
N LEU A 487 -3.38 -21.17 -10.06
CA LEU A 487 -4.51 -22.09 -10.00
C LEU A 487 -5.68 -21.38 -9.32
N SER A 488 -6.81 -21.27 -10.00
CA SER A 488 -8.01 -20.63 -9.45
C SER A 488 -9.18 -21.61 -9.47
N LEU A 489 -9.87 -21.68 -8.34
CA LEU A 489 -11.09 -22.47 -8.17
C LEU A 489 -12.18 -21.52 -7.71
N ARG A 490 -13.36 -21.57 -8.34
CA ARG A 490 -14.46 -20.66 -8.00
C ARG A 490 -15.79 -21.42 -8.00
N ALA A 491 -16.58 -21.18 -6.98
CA ALA A 491 -17.94 -21.67 -6.86
C ALA A 491 -18.89 -20.50 -6.60
N GLN A 492 -19.97 -20.43 -7.34
CA GLN A 492 -21.03 -19.43 -7.18
C GLN A 492 -22.36 -20.14 -7.00
N THR A 493 -23.21 -19.63 -6.13
CA THR A 493 -24.53 -20.22 -5.92
C THR A 493 -25.58 -19.20 -5.51
N SER A 494 -26.78 -19.40 -5.99
CA SER A 494 -28.03 -18.82 -5.49
C SER A 494 -29.03 -19.96 -5.20
N GLY A 495 -28.57 -20.92 -4.43
CA GLY A 495 -29.32 -22.14 -4.11
C GLY A 495 -29.58 -23.00 -5.35
N VAL A 496 -30.83 -23.45 -5.52
CA VAL A 496 -31.24 -24.27 -6.67
C VAL A 496 -31.43 -23.46 -7.97
N ALA A 497 -31.50 -22.14 -7.87
CA ALA A 497 -31.76 -21.25 -9.00
C ALA A 497 -30.54 -21.01 -9.87
N TYR A 498 -29.37 -20.99 -9.27
CA TYR A 498 -28.09 -20.81 -9.98
C TYR A 498 -26.96 -21.51 -9.26
N GLN A 499 -26.14 -22.20 -10.01
CA GLN A 499 -24.89 -22.80 -9.54
C GLN A 499 -23.85 -22.70 -10.66
N SER A 500 -22.64 -22.32 -10.33
CA SER A 500 -21.51 -22.29 -11.25
C SER A 500 -20.24 -22.72 -10.54
N TYR A 501 -19.49 -23.59 -11.18
CA TYR A 501 -18.20 -24.09 -10.72
C TYR A 501 -17.18 -23.87 -11.83
N SER A 502 -16.03 -23.33 -11.51
CA SER A 502 -14.95 -23.16 -12.47
C SER A 502 -13.60 -23.47 -11.87
N ALA A 503 -12.73 -24.03 -12.69
CA ALA A 503 -11.32 -24.23 -12.39
C ALA A 503 -10.48 -23.68 -13.55
N SER A 504 -9.43 -22.94 -13.28
CA SER A 504 -8.50 -22.45 -14.28
C SER A 504 -7.07 -22.59 -13.81
N PHE A 505 -6.19 -22.94 -14.74
CA PHE A 505 -4.75 -23.02 -14.53
C PHE A 505 -4.05 -22.12 -15.55
N THR A 506 -3.08 -21.34 -15.10
CA THR A 506 -2.27 -20.48 -15.97
C THR A 506 -0.78 -20.66 -15.67
N GLU A 507 0.00 -21.00 -16.72
CA GLU A 507 1.46 -20.94 -16.74
C GLU A 507 1.87 -19.66 -17.49
N PRO A 508 2.41 -18.62 -16.83
CA PRO A 508 2.73 -17.35 -17.50
C PRO A 508 3.95 -17.42 -18.42
N TYR A 509 4.78 -18.46 -18.31
CA TYR A 509 6.01 -18.62 -19.08
C TYR A 509 6.13 -20.05 -19.64
N LEU A 510 5.25 -20.42 -20.54
CA LEU A 510 5.29 -21.72 -21.21
C LEU A 510 6.67 -21.96 -21.87
N GLY A 511 7.34 -23.04 -21.46
CA GLY A 511 8.73 -23.31 -21.86
C GLY A 511 9.80 -22.54 -21.06
N GLY A 512 9.43 -21.74 -20.06
CA GLY A 512 10.29 -21.16 -19.04
C GLY A 512 11.16 -19.96 -19.44
N ARG A 513 11.24 -19.60 -20.74
CA ARG A 513 12.16 -18.55 -21.23
C ARG A 513 11.48 -17.29 -21.75
N LYS A 514 10.34 -17.42 -22.41
CA LYS A 514 9.62 -16.31 -23.05
C LYS A 514 8.30 -16.07 -22.31
N PRO A 515 7.81 -14.84 -22.22
CA PRO A 515 6.53 -14.51 -21.59
C PRO A 515 5.34 -14.93 -22.48
N ASN A 516 5.28 -16.23 -22.76
CA ASN A 516 4.17 -16.87 -23.46
C ASN A 516 3.31 -17.55 -22.41
N SER A 517 2.12 -17.04 -22.18
CA SER A 517 1.21 -17.65 -21.20
C SER A 517 0.42 -18.78 -21.82
N PHE A 518 0.24 -19.85 -21.07
CA PHE A 518 -0.68 -20.92 -21.35
C PHE A 518 -1.78 -20.93 -20.30
N THR A 519 -3.04 -20.92 -20.72
CA THR A 519 -4.18 -20.97 -19.81
C THR A 519 -5.11 -22.10 -20.23
N THR A 520 -5.58 -22.88 -19.27
CA THR A 520 -6.66 -23.84 -19.49
C THR A 520 -7.73 -23.63 -18.44
N SER A 521 -8.99 -23.77 -18.85
CA SER A 521 -10.12 -23.64 -17.95
C SER A 521 -11.20 -24.69 -18.22
N ILE A 522 -11.94 -25.01 -17.18
CA ILE A 522 -13.15 -25.80 -17.24
C ILE A 522 -14.19 -25.14 -16.35
N TYR A 523 -15.42 -25.08 -16.82
CA TYR A 523 -16.52 -24.61 -16.00
C TYR A 523 -17.81 -25.38 -16.27
N TYR A 524 -18.65 -25.41 -15.27
CA TYR A 524 -20.01 -25.92 -15.35
C TYR A 524 -20.95 -24.97 -14.64
N SER A 525 -21.98 -24.49 -15.34
CA SER A 525 -22.96 -23.60 -14.77
C SER A 525 -24.38 -24.11 -15.05
N VAL A 526 -25.28 -23.89 -14.10
CA VAL A 526 -26.71 -24.21 -14.24
C VAL A 526 -27.52 -23.02 -13.79
N GLN A 527 -28.41 -22.57 -14.67
CA GLN A 527 -29.47 -21.61 -14.34
C GLN A 527 -30.83 -22.35 -14.36
N ASN A 528 -31.60 -22.19 -13.30
CA ASN A 528 -32.89 -22.77 -13.09
C ASN A 528 -33.88 -21.69 -12.60
N PRO A 529 -34.48 -20.89 -13.51
CA PRO A 529 -35.36 -19.81 -13.10
C PRO A 529 -36.64 -20.33 -12.42
N SER A 530 -37.09 -21.55 -12.72
CA SER A 530 -38.27 -22.17 -12.10
C SER A 530 -38.08 -22.46 -10.60
N GLY A 531 -36.81 -22.59 -10.12
CA GLY A 531 -36.53 -22.93 -8.74
C GLY A 531 -36.84 -24.38 -8.31
N TYR A 532 -37.35 -25.21 -9.24
CA TYR A 532 -37.66 -26.62 -8.94
C TYR A 532 -36.37 -27.46 -8.82
N LYS A 533 -36.42 -28.51 -8.01
CA LYS A 533 -35.33 -29.47 -7.85
C LYS A 533 -35.08 -30.25 -9.15
N ARG A 534 -33.92 -30.94 -9.22
CA ARG A 534 -33.41 -31.59 -10.43
C ARG A 534 -34.38 -32.60 -11.04
N ASN A 535 -35.16 -33.31 -10.25
CA ASN A 535 -36.04 -34.39 -10.67
C ASN A 535 -37.52 -33.96 -10.85
N ASP A 536 -37.82 -32.64 -10.74
CA ASP A 536 -39.19 -32.15 -10.94
C ASP A 536 -39.47 -31.95 -12.43
N PRO A 537 -40.55 -32.54 -12.99
CA PRO A 537 -40.88 -32.35 -14.40
C PRO A 537 -41.12 -30.90 -14.82
N ARG A 538 -41.48 -30.03 -13.88
CA ARG A 538 -41.72 -28.59 -14.13
C ARG A 538 -40.42 -27.77 -14.13
N ARG A 539 -39.29 -28.42 -13.91
CA ARG A 539 -38.02 -27.73 -13.93
C ARG A 539 -37.72 -27.11 -15.29
N SER A 540 -37.38 -25.81 -15.26
CA SER A 540 -36.90 -25.10 -16.43
C SER A 540 -35.43 -24.78 -16.17
N SER A 541 -34.51 -25.25 -16.99
CA SER A 541 -33.08 -25.01 -16.77
C SER A 541 -32.27 -25.00 -18.05
N ILE A 542 -31.18 -24.19 -18.00
CA ILE A 542 -30.05 -24.26 -18.92
C ILE A 542 -28.79 -24.61 -18.16
N ALA A 543 -28.09 -25.64 -18.62
CA ALA A 543 -26.76 -25.95 -18.09
C ALA A 543 -25.73 -25.80 -19.21
N ILE A 544 -24.55 -25.30 -18.85
CA ILE A 544 -23.44 -25.07 -19.76
C ILE A 544 -22.20 -25.76 -19.19
N LEU A 545 -21.62 -26.66 -19.97
CA LEU A 545 -20.29 -27.23 -19.69
C LEU A 545 -19.34 -26.62 -20.71
N GLY A 546 -18.30 -25.95 -20.22
CA GLY A 546 -17.29 -25.32 -21.08
C GLY A 546 -15.88 -25.71 -20.70
N THR A 547 -15.00 -25.80 -21.68
CA THR A 547 -13.56 -25.95 -21.51
C THR A 547 -12.84 -25.09 -22.53
N SER A 548 -11.70 -24.53 -22.14
CA SER A 548 -10.87 -23.73 -23.06
C SER A 548 -9.40 -23.95 -22.85
N VAL A 549 -8.64 -23.70 -23.92
CA VAL A 549 -7.17 -23.68 -23.93
C VAL A 549 -6.74 -22.41 -24.66
N GLY A 550 -5.91 -21.63 -24.04
CA GLY A 550 -5.45 -20.34 -24.55
C GLY A 550 -3.94 -20.18 -24.48
N LEU A 551 -3.41 -19.41 -25.42
CA LEU A 551 -2.00 -19.03 -25.54
C LEU A 551 -1.88 -17.52 -25.67
N GLY A 552 -1.17 -16.90 -24.73
CA GLY A 552 -0.89 -15.47 -24.74
C GLY A 552 0.58 -15.21 -25.09
N LYS A 553 0.85 -14.14 -25.83
CA LYS A 553 2.19 -13.71 -26.18
C LYS A 553 2.30 -12.20 -26.09
N ARG A 554 3.30 -11.71 -25.33
CA ARG A 554 3.66 -10.30 -25.33
C ARG A 554 4.41 -9.97 -26.63
N LEU A 555 4.02 -8.90 -27.29
CA LEU A 555 4.63 -8.42 -28.52
C LEU A 555 5.73 -7.41 -28.18
N LYS A 556 6.70 -7.26 -29.07
CA LYS A 556 7.76 -6.25 -28.94
C LYS A 556 7.51 -5.04 -29.83
N PHE A 557 6.71 -5.19 -30.85
CA PHE A 557 6.34 -4.16 -31.81
C PHE A 557 4.80 -4.02 -31.85
N PRO A 558 4.26 -2.81 -31.90
CA PRO A 558 4.92 -1.48 -31.94
C PRO A 558 5.58 -1.06 -30.62
N ASP A 559 5.11 -1.56 -29.48
CA ASP A 559 5.70 -1.38 -28.16
C ASP A 559 5.48 -2.63 -27.27
N ASP A 560 6.11 -2.69 -26.11
CA ASP A 560 6.06 -3.84 -25.19
C ASP A 560 4.79 -3.92 -24.31
N PHE A 561 3.85 -3.01 -24.52
CA PHE A 561 2.51 -3.05 -23.89
C PHE A 561 1.49 -3.87 -24.68
N PHE A 562 1.81 -4.25 -25.92
CA PHE A 562 0.94 -5.10 -26.75
C PHE A 562 1.08 -6.57 -26.37
N GLN A 563 -0.07 -7.22 -26.33
CA GLN A 563 -0.14 -8.68 -26.24
C GLN A 563 -1.22 -9.22 -27.16
N ILE A 564 -0.99 -10.42 -27.66
CA ILE A 564 -1.94 -11.19 -28.43
C ILE A 564 -2.29 -12.47 -27.68
N TYR A 565 -3.57 -12.82 -27.66
CA TYR A 565 -4.10 -14.00 -27.00
C TYR A 565 -4.95 -14.79 -27.98
N TYR A 566 -4.70 -16.08 -28.05
CA TYR A 566 -5.46 -17.04 -28.84
C TYR A 566 -6.10 -18.04 -27.90
N GLU A 567 -7.35 -18.35 -28.14
CA GLU A 567 -8.08 -19.34 -27.37
C GLU A 567 -8.90 -20.24 -28.28
N VAL A 568 -8.95 -21.51 -27.92
CA VAL A 568 -9.90 -22.49 -28.45
C VAL A 568 -10.78 -22.89 -27.29
N ALA A 569 -12.10 -22.72 -27.47
CA ALA A 569 -13.08 -23.09 -26.46
C ALA A 569 -14.11 -24.06 -27.03
N TYR A 570 -14.56 -24.98 -26.20
CA TYR A 570 -15.69 -25.85 -26.45
C TYR A 570 -16.74 -25.64 -25.38
N GLN A 571 -17.98 -25.43 -25.79
CA GLN A 571 -19.14 -25.26 -24.93
C GLN A 571 -20.25 -26.20 -25.33
N ARG A 572 -20.89 -26.83 -24.34
CA ARG A 572 -22.08 -27.64 -24.55
C ARG A 572 -23.21 -27.15 -23.66
N TYR A 573 -24.31 -26.83 -24.32
CA TYR A 573 -25.52 -26.32 -23.70
C TYR A 573 -26.52 -27.46 -23.56
N PHE A 574 -27.17 -27.56 -22.40
CA PHE A 574 -28.26 -28.48 -22.09
C PHE A 574 -29.47 -27.65 -21.69
N VAL A 575 -30.49 -27.65 -22.53
CA VAL A 575 -31.71 -26.87 -22.36
C VAL A 575 -32.88 -27.81 -22.03
N THR A 576 -33.59 -27.53 -20.92
CA THR A 576 -34.73 -28.31 -20.47
C THR A 576 -35.85 -27.36 -20.08
N ASN A 577 -37.00 -27.47 -20.74
CA ASN A 577 -38.20 -26.66 -20.52
C ASN A 577 -37.94 -25.17 -20.33
N TYR A 578 -36.94 -24.61 -21.05
CA TYR A 578 -36.43 -23.26 -20.77
C TYR A 578 -37.29 -22.13 -21.38
N GLY A 579 -38.43 -22.46 -22.01
CA GLY A 579 -39.46 -21.50 -22.42
C GLY A 579 -39.02 -20.39 -23.37
N SER A 580 -39.68 -19.26 -23.29
CA SER A 580 -39.59 -18.11 -24.23
C SER A 580 -38.25 -17.33 -24.27
N ALA A 581 -37.30 -17.68 -23.41
CA ALA A 581 -35.97 -17.01 -23.37
C ALA A 581 -34.98 -17.56 -24.42
N PHE A 582 -35.25 -18.77 -24.94
CA PHE A 582 -34.45 -19.43 -25.96
C PHE A 582 -35.33 -19.86 -27.12
N LEU A 583 -34.74 -20.04 -28.30
CA LEU A 583 -35.45 -20.42 -29.50
C LEU A 583 -35.97 -21.86 -29.47
N PHE A 584 -35.47 -22.72 -28.58
CA PHE A 584 -35.99 -24.05 -28.36
C PHE A 584 -36.13 -24.41 -26.89
N ASN A 585 -37.15 -25.18 -26.55
CA ASN A 585 -37.50 -25.51 -25.19
C ASN A 585 -36.68 -26.66 -24.61
N ASN A 586 -36.30 -27.62 -25.44
CA ASN A 586 -35.59 -28.84 -25.03
C ASN A 586 -34.55 -29.22 -26.08
N GLY A 587 -33.34 -29.58 -25.64
CA GLY A 587 -32.30 -30.04 -26.54
C GLY A 587 -30.89 -29.72 -26.06
N THR A 588 -29.95 -29.97 -26.94
CA THR A 588 -28.51 -29.66 -26.69
C THR A 588 -27.95 -28.87 -27.86
N ALA A 589 -27.05 -27.92 -27.54
CA ALA A 589 -26.29 -27.19 -28.53
C ALA A 589 -24.81 -27.27 -28.21
N ASN A 590 -23.97 -27.21 -29.23
CA ASN A 590 -22.52 -27.24 -29.10
C ASN A 590 -21.92 -26.02 -29.80
N ALA A 591 -20.88 -25.45 -29.20
CA ALA A 591 -20.09 -24.39 -29.81
C ALA A 591 -18.60 -24.74 -29.71
N VAL A 592 -17.91 -24.64 -30.82
CA VAL A 592 -16.44 -24.64 -30.84
C VAL A 592 -16.04 -23.25 -31.34
N SER A 593 -15.34 -22.46 -30.50
CA SER A 593 -14.93 -21.13 -30.88
C SER A 593 -13.43 -20.96 -30.87
N PHE A 594 -12.96 -20.12 -31.80
CA PHE A 594 -11.56 -19.64 -31.87
C PHE A 594 -11.58 -18.14 -31.57
N THR A 595 -10.93 -17.75 -30.52
CA THR A 595 -10.82 -16.34 -30.13
C THR A 595 -9.42 -15.83 -30.38
N THR A 596 -9.31 -14.67 -31.02
CA THR A 596 -8.07 -13.89 -31.11
C THR A 596 -8.31 -12.54 -30.48
N ASN A 597 -7.52 -12.19 -29.48
CA ASN A 597 -7.60 -10.90 -28.80
C ASN A 597 -6.27 -10.17 -28.88
N LEU A 598 -6.23 -9.04 -29.55
CA LEU A 598 -5.11 -8.11 -29.56
C LEU A 598 -5.40 -7.01 -28.55
N SER A 599 -4.55 -6.88 -27.55
CA SER A 599 -4.72 -5.87 -26.50
C SER A 599 -3.45 -5.07 -26.26
N ARG A 600 -3.62 -3.81 -25.87
CA ARG A 600 -2.56 -2.93 -25.40
C ARG A 600 -2.97 -2.34 -24.07
N ASN A 601 -2.11 -2.46 -23.07
CA ASN A 601 -2.37 -1.90 -21.74
C ASN A 601 -1.16 -1.11 -21.24
N SER A 602 -1.28 0.22 -21.27
CA SER A 602 -0.28 1.16 -20.78
C SER A 602 -0.77 1.96 -19.57
N ILE A 603 -1.75 1.41 -18.84
CA ILE A 603 -2.31 2.09 -17.66
C ILE A 603 -1.26 2.20 -16.57
N ASP A 604 -1.00 3.44 -16.14
CA ASP A 604 -0.24 3.76 -14.95
C ASP A 604 -1.19 3.89 -13.76
N ALA A 605 -1.25 2.84 -12.95
CA ALA A 605 -2.12 2.76 -11.80
C ALA A 605 -1.30 2.54 -10.51
N PRO A 606 -0.75 3.60 -9.89
CA PRO A 606 -0.10 3.51 -8.58
C PRO A 606 -1.04 2.90 -7.52
N VAL A 607 -2.34 3.10 -7.72
CA VAL A 607 -3.42 2.42 -7.00
C VAL A 607 -4.26 1.72 -8.06
N VAL A 608 -4.24 0.39 -8.08
CA VAL A 608 -4.86 -0.45 -9.14
C VAL A 608 -6.31 -0.07 -9.43
N GLN A 609 -7.08 0.26 -8.38
CA GLN A 609 -8.49 0.60 -8.49
C GLN A 609 -8.74 2.06 -8.90
N TYR A 610 -7.69 2.90 -8.96
CA TYR A 610 -7.79 4.30 -9.35
C TYR A 610 -6.70 4.67 -10.38
N PRO A 611 -6.83 4.21 -11.63
CA PRO A 611 -5.93 4.60 -12.71
C PRO A 611 -5.95 6.11 -12.95
N ARG A 612 -4.77 6.70 -13.17
CA ARG A 612 -4.62 8.16 -13.37
C ARG A 612 -4.23 8.54 -14.78
N ARG A 613 -3.50 7.68 -15.47
CA ARG A 613 -2.98 7.90 -16.82
C ARG A 613 -2.90 6.60 -17.58
N GLY A 614 -2.80 6.72 -18.91
CA GLY A 614 -2.58 5.59 -19.79
C GLY A 614 -3.85 5.14 -20.50
N SER A 615 -3.71 4.10 -21.30
CA SER A 615 -4.80 3.55 -22.09
C SER A 615 -4.81 2.04 -22.06
N GLN A 616 -6.00 1.50 -22.17
CA GLN A 616 -6.22 0.08 -22.44
C GLN A 616 -7.09 0.00 -23.70
N VAL A 617 -6.64 -0.76 -24.69
CA VAL A 617 -7.36 -0.98 -25.93
C VAL A 617 -7.36 -2.47 -26.21
N SER A 618 -8.49 -3.03 -26.60
CA SER A 618 -8.59 -4.43 -27.03
C SER A 618 -9.47 -4.59 -28.25
N LEU A 619 -9.06 -5.41 -29.17
CA LEU A 619 -9.83 -5.88 -30.32
C LEU A 619 -9.88 -7.41 -30.25
N SER A 620 -11.08 -7.95 -30.13
CA SER A 620 -11.35 -9.37 -30.04
C SER A 620 -12.18 -9.84 -31.23
N LEU A 621 -11.74 -10.92 -31.83
CA LEU A 621 -12.51 -11.71 -32.77
C LEU A 621 -12.71 -13.10 -32.19
N GLU A 622 -13.96 -13.49 -32.04
CA GLU A 622 -14.38 -14.86 -31.73
C GLU A 622 -15.16 -15.42 -32.92
N ALA A 623 -14.74 -16.55 -33.42
CA ALA A 623 -15.33 -17.16 -34.60
C ALA A 623 -15.48 -18.66 -34.41
N THR A 624 -16.61 -19.18 -34.80
CA THR A 624 -16.85 -20.63 -34.88
C THR A 624 -16.67 -21.12 -36.32
N PRO A 625 -16.43 -22.41 -36.55
CA PRO A 625 -16.48 -22.98 -37.87
C PRO A 625 -17.85 -22.80 -38.50
N PRO A 626 -17.95 -22.52 -39.80
CA PRO A 626 -19.21 -22.40 -40.52
C PRO A 626 -19.80 -23.79 -40.86
N PHE A 627 -20.28 -24.49 -39.82
CA PHE A 627 -20.77 -25.86 -39.91
C PHE A 627 -21.81 -26.08 -40.97
N SER A 628 -22.69 -25.09 -41.18
CA SER A 628 -23.75 -25.11 -42.21
C SER A 628 -23.24 -25.15 -43.66
N LYS A 629 -21.97 -24.72 -43.86
CA LYS A 629 -21.33 -24.75 -45.19
C LYS A 629 -20.59 -26.05 -45.48
N PHE A 630 -20.45 -26.91 -44.49
CA PHE A 630 -19.71 -28.16 -44.62
C PHE A 630 -20.60 -29.39 -44.89
N ASN A 631 -21.96 -29.28 -44.82
CA ASN A 631 -22.81 -30.44 -44.80
C ASN A 631 -23.99 -30.38 -45.74
N ASP A 632 -24.07 -29.46 -46.71
CA ASP A 632 -25.09 -29.29 -47.74
C ASP A 632 -26.55 -29.46 -47.28
N ARG A 633 -26.83 -29.27 -46.00
CA ARG A 633 -28.15 -29.46 -45.37
C ARG A 633 -29.01 -28.21 -45.52
N ASN A 634 -30.25 -28.36 -45.92
CA ASN A 634 -31.22 -27.25 -45.86
C ASN A 634 -31.65 -26.97 -44.40
N TYR A 635 -31.37 -25.79 -43.91
CA TYR A 635 -31.70 -25.37 -42.54
C TYR A 635 -33.01 -24.61 -42.42
N THR A 636 -33.71 -24.30 -43.53
CA THR A 636 -34.89 -23.44 -43.50
C THR A 636 -36.05 -24.06 -42.72
N ASP A 637 -36.28 -25.37 -42.92
CA ASP A 637 -37.43 -26.07 -42.35
C ASP A 637 -37.12 -26.94 -41.14
N LEU A 638 -35.90 -26.83 -40.63
CA LEU A 638 -35.50 -27.62 -39.46
C LEU A 638 -36.02 -26.99 -38.17
N PRO A 639 -36.42 -27.84 -37.18
CA PRO A 639 -36.71 -27.34 -35.85
C PRO A 639 -35.52 -26.73 -35.20
N ASP A 640 -35.71 -25.74 -34.34
CA ASP A 640 -34.63 -24.92 -33.78
C ASP A 640 -33.58 -25.70 -33.00
N ASN A 641 -33.94 -26.80 -32.30
CA ASN A 641 -33.02 -27.69 -31.60
C ASN A 641 -32.06 -28.44 -32.55
N GLU A 642 -32.44 -28.66 -33.80
CA GLU A 642 -31.56 -29.23 -34.84
C GLU A 642 -30.79 -28.12 -35.56
N LYS A 643 -31.41 -26.98 -35.81
CA LYS A 643 -30.88 -25.82 -36.47
C LYS A 643 -29.67 -25.24 -35.70
N TYR A 644 -29.78 -25.16 -34.37
CA TYR A 644 -28.73 -24.66 -33.49
C TYR A 644 -27.92 -25.74 -32.79
N LYS A 645 -27.96 -27.01 -33.29
CA LYS A 645 -27.16 -28.10 -32.70
C LYS A 645 -25.66 -27.83 -32.70
N TRP A 646 -25.19 -27.16 -33.73
CA TRP A 646 -23.85 -26.56 -33.78
C TRP A 646 -24.01 -25.06 -33.98
N ILE A 647 -23.60 -24.28 -32.98
CA ILE A 647 -23.73 -22.83 -33.00
C ILE A 647 -22.64 -22.28 -33.90
N GLU A 648 -23.03 -21.42 -34.83
CA GLU A 648 -22.11 -20.76 -35.74
C GLU A 648 -22.29 -19.26 -35.76
N TYR A 649 -21.17 -18.53 -35.57
CA TYR A 649 -21.15 -17.06 -35.60
C TYR A 649 -19.70 -16.55 -35.76
N HIS A 650 -19.57 -15.26 -36.02
CA HIS A 650 -18.38 -14.50 -35.77
C HIS A 650 -18.74 -13.24 -34.98
N LYS A 651 -17.98 -12.97 -33.92
CA LYS A 651 -18.25 -11.89 -32.97
C LYS A 651 -17.02 -11.01 -32.85
N TRP A 652 -17.20 -9.73 -33.08
CA TRP A 652 -16.16 -8.73 -32.98
C TRP A 652 -16.44 -7.81 -31.82
N LYS A 653 -15.44 -7.54 -30.99
CA LYS A 653 -15.55 -6.58 -29.89
C LYS A 653 -14.35 -5.65 -29.90
N PHE A 654 -14.64 -4.37 -29.78
CA PHE A 654 -13.63 -3.35 -29.58
C PHE A 654 -13.91 -2.63 -28.25
N ASN A 655 -12.94 -2.60 -27.35
CA ASN A 655 -13.01 -1.90 -26.08
C ASN A 655 -11.81 -0.97 -25.95
N SER A 656 -12.07 0.27 -25.56
CA SER A 656 -11.02 1.25 -25.31
C SER A 656 -11.35 2.03 -24.05
N SER A 657 -10.33 2.22 -23.20
CA SER A 657 -10.37 3.09 -22.02
C SER A 657 -9.15 3.99 -22.04
N TYR A 658 -9.35 5.28 -21.86
CA TYR A 658 -8.27 6.27 -21.79
C TYR A 658 -8.38 7.09 -20.51
N PHE A 659 -7.32 7.11 -19.73
CA PHE A 659 -7.24 7.84 -18.48
C PHE A 659 -6.27 9.02 -18.61
N THR A 660 -6.73 10.21 -18.25
CA THR A 660 -5.89 11.39 -18.20
C THR A 660 -6.17 12.22 -16.94
N LYS A 661 -5.09 12.64 -16.31
CA LYS A 661 -5.13 13.54 -15.16
C LYS A 661 -5.33 14.95 -15.66
N LEU A 662 -6.41 15.61 -15.27
CA LEU A 662 -6.73 16.99 -15.64
C LEU A 662 -6.02 17.98 -14.73
N THR A 663 -6.40 18.04 -13.47
CA THR A 663 -5.77 18.93 -12.47
C THR A 663 -5.81 18.29 -11.09
N GLY A 664 -4.77 18.49 -10.29
CA GLY A 664 -4.69 17.89 -8.95
C GLY A 664 -4.84 16.37 -8.98
N ASN A 665 -5.90 15.86 -8.38
CA ASN A 665 -6.26 14.44 -8.38
C ASN A 665 -7.48 14.13 -9.26
N LEU A 666 -8.00 15.09 -10.02
CA LEU A 666 -9.12 14.90 -10.93
C LEU A 666 -8.66 14.12 -12.16
N VAL A 667 -9.37 13.05 -12.48
CA VAL A 667 -9.08 12.16 -13.61
C VAL A 667 -10.28 12.10 -14.52
N LEU A 668 -10.05 12.23 -15.82
CA LEU A 668 -11.02 11.93 -16.87
C LEU A 668 -10.76 10.50 -17.36
N ASN A 669 -11.81 9.71 -17.42
CA ASN A 669 -11.83 8.39 -18.07
C ASN A 669 -12.82 8.43 -19.25
N ALA A 670 -12.31 8.24 -20.45
CA ALA A 670 -13.11 8.09 -21.65
C ALA A 670 -13.09 6.63 -22.10
N ARG A 671 -14.28 6.06 -22.35
CA ARG A 671 -14.43 4.67 -22.80
C ARG A 671 -15.27 4.59 -24.07
N VAL A 672 -14.87 3.66 -24.92
CA VAL A 672 -15.57 3.35 -26.17
C VAL A 672 -15.67 1.84 -26.29
N ASN A 673 -16.87 1.34 -26.47
CA ASN A 673 -17.15 -0.08 -26.65
C ASN A 673 -18.00 -0.29 -27.90
N PHE A 674 -17.62 -1.23 -28.74
CA PHE A 674 -18.38 -1.70 -29.90
C PHE A 674 -18.45 -3.21 -29.86
N GLY A 675 -19.58 -3.75 -30.30
CA GLY A 675 -19.73 -5.17 -30.54
C GLY A 675 -20.54 -5.42 -31.79
N PHE A 676 -20.12 -6.44 -32.52
CA PHE A 676 -20.79 -6.90 -33.74
C PHE A 676 -20.86 -8.43 -33.75
N LEU A 677 -22.05 -8.97 -33.96
CA LEU A 677 -22.34 -10.39 -34.12
C LEU A 677 -22.80 -10.66 -35.54
N GLY A 678 -22.01 -11.41 -36.26
CA GLY A 678 -22.36 -11.86 -37.63
C GLY A 678 -22.71 -13.34 -37.69
N TYR A 679 -23.20 -13.75 -38.82
CA TYR A 679 -23.57 -15.13 -39.14
C TYR A 679 -23.08 -15.52 -40.53
N TYR A 680 -22.87 -16.83 -40.77
CA TYR A 680 -22.38 -17.35 -42.05
C TYR A 680 -23.49 -17.77 -43.02
N SER A 681 -24.64 -18.15 -42.47
CA SER A 681 -25.82 -18.62 -43.25
C SER A 681 -27.06 -17.80 -42.93
N LYS A 682 -27.71 -17.28 -43.97
CA LYS A 682 -29.00 -16.58 -43.85
C LYS A 682 -30.13 -17.49 -43.34
N GLN A 683 -30.04 -18.82 -43.61
CA GLN A 683 -31.03 -19.79 -43.16
C GLN A 683 -30.98 -20.02 -41.64
N ILE A 684 -29.77 -19.91 -41.04
CA ILE A 684 -29.58 -20.04 -39.59
C ILE A 684 -29.79 -18.71 -38.90
N GLY A 685 -29.24 -17.62 -39.47
CA GLY A 685 -29.28 -16.30 -38.88
C GLY A 685 -28.31 -16.13 -37.71
N ALA A 686 -28.48 -15.04 -36.97
CA ALA A 686 -27.60 -14.71 -35.83
C ALA A 686 -27.85 -15.62 -34.62
N ALA A 687 -26.79 -16.16 -34.07
CA ALA A 687 -26.83 -17.06 -32.92
C ALA A 687 -27.58 -16.44 -31.72
N PRO A 688 -28.58 -17.12 -31.17
CA PRO A 688 -29.41 -16.57 -30.08
C PRO A 688 -28.66 -16.43 -28.76
N PHE A 689 -27.62 -17.22 -28.56
CA PHE A 689 -26.84 -17.26 -27.31
C PHE A 689 -25.83 -16.12 -27.17
N GLU A 690 -25.45 -15.47 -28.32
CA GLU A 690 -24.32 -14.53 -28.37
C GLU A 690 -24.72 -13.07 -28.54
N ARG A 691 -26.02 -12.79 -28.45
CA ARG A 691 -26.58 -11.46 -28.71
C ARG A 691 -26.33 -10.50 -27.55
N PHE A 692 -26.37 -9.21 -27.84
CA PHE A 692 -26.12 -8.12 -26.87
C PHE A 692 -27.43 -7.61 -26.29
N TYR A 693 -27.46 -7.48 -24.95
CA TYR A 693 -28.58 -6.91 -24.21
C TYR A 693 -28.16 -5.61 -23.57
N LEU A 694 -28.88 -4.51 -23.80
CA LEU A 694 -28.44 -3.18 -23.40
C LEU A 694 -29.42 -2.55 -22.40
N GLY A 695 -28.88 -1.86 -21.39
CA GLY A 695 -29.62 -1.08 -20.39
C GLY A 695 -29.28 -1.46 -18.95
N GLY A 696 -29.50 -0.53 -18.03
CA GLY A 696 -29.38 -0.74 -16.61
C GLY A 696 -27.96 -0.71 -16.07
N ASP A 697 -27.76 -1.40 -14.97
CA ASP A 697 -26.46 -1.52 -14.26
C ASP A 697 -25.59 -2.69 -14.74
N GLY A 698 -26.12 -3.53 -15.61
CA GLY A 698 -25.47 -4.76 -16.06
C GLY A 698 -25.55 -5.91 -15.05
N LEU A 699 -26.23 -5.74 -13.91
CA LEU A 699 -26.29 -6.71 -12.81
C LEU A 699 -27.70 -7.18 -12.46
N SER A 700 -28.69 -6.28 -12.43
CA SER A 700 -29.97 -6.54 -11.77
C SER A 700 -30.90 -7.50 -12.50
N ASN A 701 -30.62 -7.78 -13.77
CA ASN A 701 -31.18 -8.94 -14.46
C ASN A 701 -30.06 -9.90 -14.84
N PHE A 702 -29.33 -10.31 -13.88
CA PHE A 702 -28.25 -11.25 -14.02
C PHE A 702 -28.81 -12.52 -14.67
N SER A 703 -28.86 -12.46 -15.98
CA SER A 703 -29.16 -13.60 -16.79
C SER A 703 -27.92 -14.46 -16.77
N LEU A 704 -27.92 -15.40 -15.83
CA LEU A 704 -26.80 -16.31 -15.59
C LEU A 704 -26.70 -17.39 -16.68
N ASP A 705 -27.40 -17.17 -17.78
CA ASP A 705 -27.48 -18.02 -18.97
C ASP A 705 -26.41 -17.75 -20.03
N GLY A 706 -25.45 -16.88 -19.72
CA GLY A 706 -24.33 -16.57 -20.61
C GLY A 706 -24.59 -15.42 -21.59
N ARG A 707 -25.75 -14.76 -21.53
CA ARG A 707 -26.02 -13.57 -22.34
C ARG A 707 -25.11 -12.42 -21.99
N GLU A 708 -24.64 -11.67 -22.99
CA GLU A 708 -23.81 -10.49 -22.78
C GLU A 708 -24.66 -9.26 -22.52
N ILE A 709 -24.58 -8.73 -21.29
CA ILE A 709 -25.36 -7.59 -20.84
C ILE A 709 -24.46 -6.36 -20.82
N ILE A 710 -24.86 -5.32 -21.55
CA ILE A 710 -24.15 -4.04 -21.65
C ILE A 710 -24.87 -3.03 -20.79
N ALA A 711 -24.22 -2.58 -19.72
CA ALA A 711 -24.78 -1.57 -18.84
C ALA A 711 -24.92 -0.21 -19.54
N LEU A 712 -26.06 0.47 -19.34
CA LEU A 712 -26.26 1.88 -19.66
C LEU A 712 -27.08 2.51 -18.53
N ARG A 713 -26.42 3.25 -17.67
CA ARG A 713 -27.00 3.82 -16.44
C ARG A 713 -28.03 4.90 -16.78
N GLY A 714 -29.06 5.04 -15.94
CA GLY A 714 -30.19 5.95 -16.19
C GLY A 714 -31.35 5.32 -16.98
N TYR A 715 -31.23 4.04 -17.31
CA TYR A 715 -32.28 3.23 -17.95
C TYR A 715 -32.52 1.96 -17.15
N GLU A 716 -33.74 1.40 -17.25
CA GLU A 716 -33.99 0.09 -16.64
C GLU A 716 -33.23 -1.03 -17.36
N ASN A 717 -33.07 -2.15 -16.67
CA ASN A 717 -32.31 -3.27 -17.17
C ASN A 717 -32.88 -3.85 -18.44
N ASN A 718 -32.02 -4.09 -19.43
CA ASN A 718 -32.34 -4.60 -20.76
C ASN A 718 -33.35 -3.75 -21.55
N SER A 719 -33.81 -2.61 -21.06
CA SER A 719 -34.85 -1.78 -21.68
C SER A 719 -34.50 -1.27 -23.07
N LEU A 720 -33.22 -1.13 -23.37
CA LEU A 720 -32.71 -0.67 -24.67
C LEU A 720 -32.38 -1.81 -25.64
N THR A 721 -32.77 -3.02 -25.28
CA THR A 721 -32.57 -4.21 -26.12
C THR A 721 -33.64 -4.30 -27.19
N PRO A 722 -33.28 -4.58 -28.48
CA PRO A 722 -34.22 -4.66 -29.58
C PRO A 722 -35.29 -5.74 -29.42
N TYR A 723 -36.43 -5.47 -29.99
CA TYR A 723 -37.59 -6.38 -30.08
C TYR A 723 -37.83 -6.86 -31.49
N VAL A 724 -38.33 -8.12 -31.62
CA VAL A 724 -38.91 -8.66 -32.82
C VAL A 724 -40.35 -9.10 -32.47
N GLY A 725 -41.32 -8.37 -32.96
CA GLY A 725 -42.70 -8.52 -32.51
C GLY A 725 -42.82 -8.17 -31.00
N ALA A 726 -43.36 -9.07 -30.22
CA ALA A 726 -43.52 -8.93 -28.78
C ALA A 726 -42.29 -9.40 -27.96
N ASN A 727 -41.32 -10.06 -28.60
CA ASN A 727 -40.19 -10.70 -27.91
C ASN A 727 -38.91 -9.86 -27.96
N GLN A 728 -38.28 -9.71 -26.82
CA GLN A 728 -36.96 -9.10 -26.70
C GLN A 728 -35.91 -10.13 -27.13
N VAL A 729 -35.18 -9.88 -28.21
CA VAL A 729 -34.30 -10.88 -28.83
C VAL A 729 -32.81 -10.59 -28.71
N GLY A 730 -32.42 -9.45 -28.16
CA GLY A 730 -31.03 -8.99 -28.15
C GLY A 730 -30.55 -8.43 -29.49
N GLY A 731 -29.61 -7.49 -29.42
CA GLY A 731 -29.02 -6.88 -30.62
C GLY A 731 -27.87 -7.72 -31.17
N THR A 732 -27.59 -7.51 -32.45
CA THR A 732 -26.38 -8.06 -33.10
C THR A 732 -25.28 -7.01 -33.27
N VAL A 733 -25.61 -5.74 -33.08
CA VAL A 733 -24.64 -4.63 -33.06
C VAL A 733 -24.93 -3.76 -31.85
N TYR A 734 -23.90 -3.31 -31.19
CA TYR A 734 -24.03 -2.27 -30.18
C TYR A 734 -22.84 -1.31 -30.21
N ASN A 735 -23.06 -0.11 -29.73
CA ASN A 735 -22.03 0.84 -29.37
C ASN A 735 -22.33 1.49 -28.02
N LYS A 736 -21.30 1.83 -27.30
CA LYS A 736 -21.40 2.58 -26.04
C LYS A 736 -20.22 3.52 -25.89
N PHE A 737 -20.52 4.75 -25.53
CA PHE A 737 -19.56 5.79 -25.17
C PHE A 737 -19.77 6.17 -23.71
N THR A 738 -18.70 6.33 -22.97
CA THR A 738 -18.74 6.75 -21.57
C THR A 738 -17.66 7.79 -21.28
N LEU A 739 -18.03 8.91 -20.69
CA LEU A 739 -17.10 9.89 -20.12
C LEU A 739 -17.32 9.94 -18.61
N GLU A 740 -16.28 9.74 -17.84
CA GLU A 740 -16.34 9.82 -16.38
C GLU A 740 -15.28 10.76 -15.83
N LEU A 741 -15.72 11.73 -15.05
CA LEU A 741 -14.84 12.54 -14.19
C LEU A 741 -14.77 11.91 -12.81
N ARG A 742 -13.58 11.54 -12.36
CA ARG A 742 -13.34 10.85 -11.10
C ARG A 742 -12.52 11.73 -10.15
N TYR A 743 -12.94 11.82 -8.90
CA TYR A 743 -12.23 12.55 -7.86
C TYR A 743 -12.10 11.71 -6.59
N PRO A 744 -10.87 11.45 -6.09
CA PRO A 744 -10.68 10.62 -4.91
C PRO A 744 -10.95 11.41 -3.64
N VAL A 745 -11.76 10.83 -2.75
CA VAL A 745 -11.96 11.28 -1.38
C VAL A 745 -10.88 10.69 -0.48
N SER A 746 -10.60 9.40 -0.64
CA SER A 746 -9.54 8.67 0.06
C SER A 746 -8.90 7.66 -0.89
N LEU A 747 -7.57 7.60 -0.92
CA LEU A 747 -6.81 6.60 -1.66
C LEU A 747 -6.13 5.59 -0.73
N ASN A 748 -6.58 5.48 0.52
CA ASN A 748 -6.06 4.51 1.45
C ASN A 748 -6.36 3.08 0.93
N PRO A 749 -5.36 2.20 0.79
CA PRO A 749 -5.55 0.83 0.32
C PRO A 749 -6.56 0.00 1.14
N GLN A 750 -6.74 0.32 2.42
CA GLN A 750 -7.70 -0.37 3.30
C GLN A 750 -9.15 0.09 3.12
N ALA A 751 -9.35 1.32 2.63
CA ALA A 751 -10.67 1.88 2.37
C ALA A 751 -10.54 3.03 1.36
N MET A 752 -10.56 2.69 0.08
CA MET A 752 -10.52 3.70 -0.97
C MET A 752 -11.93 4.17 -1.31
N VAL A 753 -12.09 5.47 -1.41
CA VAL A 753 -13.37 6.11 -1.76
C VAL A 753 -13.12 7.17 -2.81
N TYR A 754 -13.89 7.13 -3.90
CA TYR A 754 -13.91 8.22 -4.87
C TYR A 754 -15.32 8.48 -5.41
N GLY A 755 -15.58 9.75 -5.68
CA GLY A 755 -16.77 10.19 -6.38
C GLY A 755 -16.54 10.24 -7.88
N LEU A 756 -17.61 10.10 -8.66
CA LEU A 756 -17.59 10.26 -10.10
C LEU A 756 -18.85 10.98 -10.61
N ALA A 757 -18.68 11.66 -11.74
CA ALA A 757 -19.79 12.13 -12.58
C ALA A 757 -19.61 11.50 -13.97
N PHE A 758 -20.69 11.11 -14.60
CA PHE A 758 -20.62 10.41 -15.88
C PHE A 758 -21.62 10.94 -16.90
N LEU A 759 -21.23 10.78 -18.17
CA LEU A 759 -22.09 10.88 -19.34
C LEU A 759 -21.98 9.55 -20.09
N GLU A 760 -23.10 8.95 -20.43
CA GLU A 760 -23.14 7.73 -21.24
C GLU A 760 -24.05 7.91 -22.45
N ALA A 761 -23.66 7.28 -23.55
CA ALA A 761 -24.47 7.21 -24.78
C ALA A 761 -24.29 5.83 -25.39
N GLY A 762 -25.36 5.20 -25.81
CA GLY A 762 -25.26 3.87 -26.42
C GLY A 762 -26.53 3.43 -27.12
N ASN A 763 -26.36 2.49 -28.01
CA ASN A 763 -27.47 1.90 -28.79
C ASN A 763 -27.17 0.42 -29.07
N SER A 764 -28.24 -0.35 -29.31
CA SER A 764 -28.17 -1.73 -29.76
C SER A 764 -29.23 -2.00 -30.79
N THR A 765 -28.88 -2.62 -31.94
CA THR A 765 -29.80 -2.86 -33.06
C THR A 765 -29.67 -4.28 -33.59
N ILE A 766 -30.69 -4.69 -34.35
CA ILE A 766 -30.65 -5.96 -35.08
C ILE A 766 -30.16 -5.68 -36.50
N GLY A 767 -28.90 -6.04 -36.76
CA GLY A 767 -28.29 -5.83 -38.08
C GLY A 767 -27.59 -4.50 -38.25
N VAL A 768 -26.59 -4.49 -39.11
CA VAL A 768 -25.78 -3.31 -39.43
C VAL A 768 -26.53 -2.26 -40.22
N SER A 769 -27.50 -2.69 -41.01
CA SER A 769 -28.31 -1.80 -41.88
C SER A 769 -29.16 -0.79 -41.11
N THR A 770 -29.55 -1.11 -39.90
CA THR A 770 -30.36 -0.26 -39.02
C THR A 770 -29.52 0.46 -37.95
N TRP A 771 -28.23 0.22 -37.95
CA TRP A 771 -27.33 0.77 -36.93
C TRP A 771 -26.73 2.11 -37.35
N SER A 772 -26.78 3.06 -36.44
CA SER A 772 -26.06 4.34 -36.54
C SER A 772 -25.27 4.59 -35.27
N PRO A 773 -23.98 4.86 -35.34
CA PRO A 773 -23.15 5.09 -34.14
C PRO A 773 -23.45 6.41 -33.41
N PHE A 774 -24.25 7.30 -34.04
CA PHE A 774 -24.58 8.62 -33.49
C PHE A 774 -26.04 8.71 -32.99
N ASP A 775 -26.86 7.74 -33.32
CA ASP A 775 -28.24 7.63 -32.84
C ASP A 775 -28.25 6.80 -31.54
N ASN A 776 -28.02 7.49 -30.42
CA ASN A 776 -27.80 6.85 -29.13
C ASN A 776 -28.78 7.33 -28.08
N TYR A 777 -29.18 6.43 -27.20
CA TYR A 777 -29.80 6.74 -25.93
C TYR A 777 -28.75 7.35 -24.98
N LYS A 778 -29.05 8.52 -24.39
CA LYS A 778 -28.12 9.33 -23.63
C LYS A 778 -28.52 9.38 -22.17
N SER A 779 -27.54 9.40 -21.30
CA SER A 779 -27.72 9.57 -19.85
C SER A 779 -26.61 10.35 -19.20
N ALA A 780 -26.91 10.92 -18.05
CA ALA A 780 -25.92 11.55 -17.19
C ALA A 780 -26.18 11.15 -15.73
N GLY A 781 -25.15 11.25 -14.90
CA GLY A 781 -25.34 10.92 -13.49
C GLY A 781 -24.09 11.13 -12.65
N VAL A 782 -24.26 10.78 -11.39
CA VAL A 782 -23.18 10.82 -10.38
C VAL A 782 -23.12 9.50 -9.65
N GLY A 783 -21.95 9.21 -9.11
CA GLY A 783 -21.77 7.97 -8.35
C GLY A 783 -20.66 8.02 -7.35
N VAL A 784 -20.66 7.04 -6.49
CA VAL A 784 -19.61 6.82 -5.49
C VAL A 784 -19.09 5.39 -5.62
N ARG A 785 -17.79 5.26 -5.47
CA ARG A 785 -17.09 3.97 -5.44
C ARG A 785 -16.37 3.82 -4.11
N ILE A 786 -16.58 2.69 -3.48
CA ILE A 786 -15.93 2.33 -2.22
C ILE A 786 -15.25 0.97 -2.43
N PHE A 787 -13.94 0.95 -2.35
CA PHE A 787 -13.18 -0.30 -2.37
C PHE A 787 -12.87 -0.75 -0.96
N LEU A 788 -13.26 -1.96 -0.63
CA LEU A 788 -12.96 -2.64 0.62
C LEU A 788 -12.27 -3.97 0.29
N PRO A 789 -11.08 -4.28 0.84
CA PRO A 789 -10.32 -5.48 0.48
C PRO A 789 -11.11 -6.79 0.59
N MET A 790 -12.03 -6.89 1.57
CA MET A 790 -12.85 -8.11 1.77
C MET A 790 -14.08 -8.19 0.84
N PHE A 791 -14.62 -7.06 0.39
CA PHE A 791 -15.87 -6.99 -0.38
C PHE A 791 -15.67 -6.56 -1.84
N GLY A 792 -14.45 -6.16 -2.20
CA GLY A 792 -14.15 -5.62 -3.52
C GLY A 792 -14.65 -4.19 -3.70
N LEU A 793 -14.98 -3.82 -4.93
CA LEU A 793 -15.48 -2.50 -5.29
C LEU A 793 -17.01 -2.45 -5.17
N LEU A 794 -17.49 -1.57 -4.32
CA LEU A 794 -18.92 -1.23 -4.18
C LEU A 794 -19.19 0.04 -4.98
N GLY A 795 -20.24 0.05 -5.77
CA GLY A 795 -20.69 1.20 -6.57
C GLY A 795 -22.13 1.56 -6.26
N LEU A 796 -22.38 2.83 -6.08
CA LEU A 796 -23.74 3.39 -6.04
C LEU A 796 -23.78 4.54 -7.03
N ASP A 797 -24.63 4.42 -8.04
CA ASP A 797 -24.84 5.42 -9.08
C ASP A 797 -26.28 5.91 -9.07
N TRP A 798 -26.44 7.19 -9.24
CA TRP A 798 -27.69 7.79 -9.66
C TRP A 798 -27.53 8.27 -11.11
N GLY A 799 -28.41 7.79 -12.00
CA GLY A 799 -28.39 8.12 -13.42
C GLY A 799 -29.75 8.61 -13.90
N TYR A 800 -29.74 9.54 -14.83
CA TYR A 800 -30.92 10.05 -15.49
C TYR A 800 -30.83 9.79 -17.00
N GLY A 801 -31.78 8.99 -17.54
CA GLY A 801 -31.91 8.71 -18.98
C GLY A 801 -32.76 9.79 -19.64
N PHE A 802 -32.23 10.43 -20.67
CA PHE A 802 -32.88 11.55 -21.34
C PHE A 802 -33.89 11.12 -22.39
N ASP A 803 -33.60 10.03 -23.07
CA ASP A 803 -34.38 9.62 -24.25
C ASP A 803 -35.46 8.61 -23.85
N LYS A 804 -36.68 8.80 -24.36
CA LYS A 804 -37.78 7.86 -24.13
C LYS A 804 -37.56 6.54 -24.83
N VAL A 805 -37.88 5.44 -24.17
CA VAL A 805 -37.80 4.10 -24.75
C VAL A 805 -39.17 3.73 -25.33
N PRO A 806 -39.24 3.35 -26.63
CA PRO A 806 -40.49 2.97 -27.23
C PRO A 806 -41.18 1.83 -26.47
N ASN A 807 -42.49 1.97 -26.25
CA ASN A 807 -43.35 0.99 -25.55
C ASN A 807 -42.97 0.72 -24.08
N GLN A 808 -42.08 1.52 -23.49
CA GLN A 808 -41.64 1.38 -22.09
C GLN A 808 -41.54 2.76 -21.42
N PRO A 809 -42.68 3.37 -21.01
CA PRO A 809 -42.72 4.76 -20.56
C PRO A 809 -41.93 5.04 -19.24
N ASN A 810 -41.66 4.02 -18.47
CA ASN A 810 -40.91 4.12 -17.18
C ASN A 810 -39.45 3.66 -17.27
N ALA A 811 -39.00 3.27 -18.47
CA ALA A 811 -37.67 2.67 -18.63
C ALA A 811 -36.52 3.70 -18.59
N ASN A 812 -36.81 4.98 -18.81
CA ASN A 812 -35.88 6.09 -18.73
C ASN A 812 -36.17 6.97 -17.50
N GLY A 813 -35.36 7.99 -17.26
CA GLY A 813 -35.49 8.94 -16.15
C GLY A 813 -34.59 8.63 -14.98
N SER A 814 -35.06 8.84 -13.76
CA SER A 814 -34.25 8.71 -12.54
C SER A 814 -34.13 7.26 -12.10
N ASN A 815 -32.95 6.71 -12.21
CA ASN A 815 -32.64 5.34 -11.82
C ASN A 815 -31.45 5.28 -10.86
N PHE A 816 -31.56 4.44 -9.81
CA PHE A 816 -30.46 4.10 -8.93
C PHE A 816 -29.90 2.73 -9.29
N HIS A 817 -28.59 2.65 -9.35
CA HIS A 817 -27.85 1.44 -9.70
C HIS A 817 -26.86 1.10 -8.58
N PHE A 818 -26.92 -0.12 -8.10
CA PHE A 818 -26.04 -0.64 -7.07
C PHE A 818 -25.20 -1.79 -7.61
N THR A 819 -23.88 -1.72 -7.39
CA THR A 819 -22.95 -2.74 -7.88
C THR A 819 -22.01 -3.23 -6.78
N ILE A 820 -21.78 -4.54 -6.72
CA ILE A 820 -20.87 -5.17 -5.77
C ILE A 820 -19.88 -6.06 -6.53
N GLY A 821 -18.60 -5.93 -6.22
CA GLY A 821 -17.57 -6.88 -6.64
C GLY A 821 -17.16 -6.82 -8.11
N GLN A 822 -17.72 -5.92 -8.93
CA GLN A 822 -17.28 -5.75 -10.32
C GLN A 822 -16.16 -4.71 -10.42
N GLN A 823 -15.07 -5.07 -11.08
CA GLN A 823 -14.16 -4.09 -11.66
C GLN A 823 -14.83 -3.50 -12.90
N PHE A 824 -15.24 -2.23 -12.85
CA PHE A 824 -15.66 -1.51 -14.05
C PHE A 824 -14.45 -1.28 -14.94
N GLY A 825 -14.31 -2.05 -15.99
CA GLY A 825 -13.24 -1.85 -16.94
C GLY A 825 -12.72 -3.08 -17.67
N ASN A 826 -13.51 -4.11 -17.84
CA ASN A 826 -13.22 -5.13 -18.87
C ASN A 826 -14.21 -5.06 -20.00
#